data_281386311c17dafa1b9a7297cf7587b4
#
_entry.id   281386311c17dafa1b9a7297cf7587b4
#
_cell.length_a   1.000
_cell.length_b   1.000
_cell.length_c   1.000
_cell.angle_alpha   90.00
_cell.angle_beta   90.00
_cell.angle_gamma   90.00
#
_symmetry.space_group_name_H-M   'P 1'
#
loop_
_entity.id
_entity.type
_entity.pdbx_description
1 polymer ?
#
loop_
_entity_poly.entity_id
_entity_poly.type
_entity_poly.pdbx_seq_one_letter_code
_entity_poly.pdbx_strand_id
1 'polypeptide(L)'
;MNFVQKMKVERLVQRLKQAHSLSRQELEEVQHQVAAMGPAAIEPMLGCLGHAEARPPALLVLEHLLSDDTMGLYVQTLGSPNPAIASGMVHVLSRGKRYRAGQLLSFLTDPSVPKAALARVLEARAAAVRPREVLAVFTNLDKDGRTLLFRILERALTPERAPQLVPLLEHPDGWVRHRAVELLSRFGSDEVIEGLVRVLRDENRSVRLAAVRGLEALKSHKAIPALAGALRDPDLKVQSAAIDALVGFGDASAVPHLLTVLTDESEQARRGAVEVLNAVATTAAIQDLLRALNDADWWVRVRAADALGALGGDKVVDAVLGLLDDPEEFIRRYAVEILITIPTPRAVPHLIGSLEDLDWWVRERAIDALAKIGDPRAVEPLLAVMNRIPETVPLAARALGSIGDPRAVEPLSQLVHSDRADVRREAVAALRALAAKVEPSHSAAAKIAAAMPAPKSDHVPFRVEAGRGGRVAEGTPRGVPLPGLSPTAAPSPPRVAAPLQFGDLPAGTRLLERYHVQRRVGTGGFGTVYLVVDSAVQEEIILKVLNPQLSVDANAIRRFVQELKLTRRITHRNVIRIHDFLDLNGAHAVSMEYFPSRDLGHILVEEGPMRPERALRLVAQVCQGLAAAHEVGVIHRDIKPANILVGEGDMAKIVDFGLAAAQQTVGPRLTREGYLIGTPEYMAPELIQNEPFDHRSDIYSIGIMMYEMLSGQRPYTGDTPVKILFQHLEGNAEPLAMFVPTLRPSLAALVMRTMARQVAARPRDTRELGALVHAELRAMGVNVEGD
;
A
#
# COMPACT_ATOMS: atom_id res chain seq x y z
N MET A 1 40.78 -49.19 43.67
CA MET A 1 40.04 -50.45 43.82
C MET A 1 41.10 -51.55 44.21
N ASN A 2 40.88 -52.30 45.31
CA ASN A 2 41.74 -53.39 45.64
C ASN A 2 41.44 -54.62 44.74
N PHE A 3 42.42 -55.61 44.67
CA PHE A 3 42.30 -56.75 43.76
C PHE A 3 40.99 -57.56 43.98
N VAL A 4 40.56 -57.72 45.26
CA VAL A 4 39.28 -58.42 45.59
C VAL A 4 38.06 -57.72 45.06
N GLN A 5 38.00 -56.36 45.11
CA GLN A 5 36.89 -55.58 44.54
C GLN A 5 36.87 -55.72 43.05
N LYS A 6 38.05 -55.74 42.37
CA LYS A 6 38.11 -55.87 40.90
C LYS A 6 37.54 -57.22 40.45
N MET A 7 37.96 -58.32 41.08
CA MET A 7 37.46 -59.67 40.81
C MET A 7 35.95 -59.79 41.08
N LYS A 8 35.44 -59.10 42.09
CA LYS A 8 34.00 -59.09 42.42
C LYS A 8 33.23 -58.36 41.35
N VAL A 9 33.72 -57.25 40.88
CA VAL A 9 33.08 -56.49 39.76
C VAL A 9 33.08 -57.30 38.49
N GLU A 10 34.21 -57.90 38.11
CA GLU A 10 34.32 -58.74 36.93
C GLU A 10 33.34 -59.93 36.95
N ARG A 11 33.16 -60.61 38.10
CA ARG A 11 32.18 -61.68 38.24
C ARG A 11 30.74 -61.20 38.08
N LEU A 12 30.39 -60.03 38.64
CA LEU A 12 29.07 -59.43 38.49
C LEU A 12 28.80 -58.95 37.00
N VAL A 13 29.80 -58.38 36.35
CA VAL A 13 29.73 -58.02 34.93
C VAL A 13 29.49 -59.25 34.10
N GLN A 14 30.18 -60.37 34.31
CA GLN A 14 29.91 -61.62 33.59
C GLN A 14 28.47 -62.14 33.79
N ARG A 15 27.92 -62.02 34.99
CA ARG A 15 26.52 -62.32 35.26
C ARG A 15 25.57 -61.40 34.50
N LEU A 16 25.83 -60.11 34.41
CA LEU A 16 25.03 -59.16 33.62
C LEU A 16 25.09 -59.43 32.11
N LYS A 17 26.22 -59.91 31.62
CA LYS A 17 26.33 -60.35 30.21
C LYS A 17 25.49 -61.57 29.88
N GLN A 18 25.09 -62.32 30.91
CA GLN A 18 24.19 -63.48 30.81
C GLN A 18 22.80 -63.11 31.35
N ALA A 19 22.36 -61.88 31.27
CA ALA A 19 21.13 -61.39 31.84
C ALA A 19 19.86 -62.15 31.41
N HIS A 20 19.87 -62.72 30.18
CA HIS A 20 18.77 -63.57 29.67
C HIS A 20 18.54 -64.84 30.47
N SER A 21 19.54 -65.35 31.16
CA SER A 21 19.48 -66.54 32.00
C SER A 21 19.11 -66.26 33.48
N LEU A 22 18.99 -64.98 33.84
CA LEU A 22 18.64 -64.56 35.21
C LEU A 22 17.16 -64.31 35.36
N SER A 23 16.60 -64.73 36.47
CA SER A 23 15.30 -64.25 36.88
C SER A 23 15.29 -62.74 37.15
N ARG A 24 14.15 -62.11 37.12
CA ARG A 24 14.00 -60.66 37.41
C ARG A 24 14.58 -60.30 38.78
N GLN A 25 14.35 -61.12 39.77
CA GLN A 25 14.80 -60.91 41.13
C GLN A 25 16.36 -61.01 41.22
N GLU A 26 16.94 -62.00 40.57
CA GLU A 26 18.40 -62.19 40.53
C GLU A 26 19.07 -61.04 39.77
N LEU A 27 18.48 -60.56 38.72
CA LEU A 27 18.94 -59.39 37.95
C LEU A 27 18.92 -58.11 38.79
N GLU A 28 17.83 -57.86 39.51
CA GLU A 28 17.68 -56.74 40.44
C GLU A 28 18.74 -56.83 41.58
N GLU A 29 19.00 -58.03 42.13
CA GLU A 29 20.02 -58.23 43.11
C GLU A 29 21.43 -57.96 42.60
N VAL A 30 21.79 -58.44 41.41
CA VAL A 30 23.09 -58.20 40.76
C VAL A 30 23.24 -56.68 40.48
N GLN A 31 22.24 -56.01 40.01
CA GLN A 31 22.23 -54.55 39.78
C GLN A 31 22.51 -53.81 41.12
N HIS A 32 21.85 -54.24 42.17
CA HIS A 32 22.01 -53.62 43.49
C HIS A 32 23.40 -53.82 44.09
N GLN A 33 23.95 -55.04 43.95
CA GLN A 33 25.31 -55.34 44.35
C GLN A 33 26.35 -54.55 43.58
N VAL A 34 26.18 -54.34 42.29
CA VAL A 34 27.05 -53.51 41.45
C VAL A 34 26.94 -52.07 41.82
N ALA A 35 25.72 -51.53 41.99
CA ALA A 35 25.51 -50.17 42.41
C ALA A 35 26.11 -49.85 43.81
N ALA A 36 26.11 -50.80 44.73
CA ALA A 36 26.72 -50.67 46.05
C ALA A 36 28.25 -50.52 46.03
N MET A 37 28.89 -50.82 44.86
CA MET A 37 30.33 -50.60 44.67
C MET A 37 30.68 -49.14 44.35
N GLY A 38 29.71 -48.27 44.12
CA GLY A 38 29.89 -46.86 43.87
C GLY A 38 30.60 -46.59 42.55
N PRO A 39 31.36 -45.48 42.45
CA PRO A 39 32.01 -45.03 41.20
C PRO A 39 32.94 -46.05 40.55
N ALA A 40 33.50 -46.97 41.30
CA ALA A 40 34.40 -48.02 40.81
C ALA A 40 33.71 -49.01 39.82
N ALA A 41 32.37 -49.04 39.82
CA ALA A 41 31.60 -49.88 38.92
C ALA A 41 31.32 -49.17 37.56
N ILE A 42 31.57 -47.88 37.41
CA ILE A 42 31.19 -47.11 36.22
C ILE A 42 31.90 -47.65 34.98
N GLU A 43 33.26 -47.73 34.99
CA GLU A 43 34.05 -48.19 33.84
C GLU A 43 33.67 -49.60 33.39
N PRO A 44 33.55 -50.62 34.26
CA PRO A 44 33.05 -51.91 33.90
C PRO A 44 31.62 -51.92 33.27
N MET A 45 30.74 -51.08 33.78
CA MET A 45 29.39 -50.95 33.24
C MET A 45 29.36 -50.31 31.86
N LEU A 46 30.22 -49.34 31.58
CA LEU A 46 30.41 -48.80 30.23
C LEU A 46 30.79 -49.90 29.24
N GLY A 47 31.69 -50.84 29.63
CA GLY A 47 32.05 -51.99 28.83
C GLY A 47 30.85 -52.94 28.49
N CYS A 48 29.86 -52.99 29.35
CA CYS A 48 28.64 -53.76 29.13
C CYS A 48 27.69 -53.18 28.07
N LEU A 49 27.77 -51.90 27.76
CA LEU A 49 26.88 -51.22 26.81
C LEU A 49 27.08 -51.71 25.37
N GLY A 50 28.21 -52.28 25.05
CA GLY A 50 28.46 -52.91 23.75
C GLY A 50 27.78 -54.28 23.57
N HIS A 51 27.22 -54.88 24.63
CA HIS A 51 26.55 -56.18 24.59
C HIS A 51 25.02 -55.98 24.69
N ALA A 52 24.29 -56.48 23.71
CA ALA A 52 22.86 -56.23 23.57
C ALA A 52 22.05 -56.61 24.86
N GLU A 53 22.37 -57.77 25.43
CA GLU A 53 21.68 -58.30 26.63
C GLU A 53 22.08 -57.60 27.94
N ALA A 54 23.34 -57.21 28.07
CA ALA A 54 23.84 -56.54 29.25
C ALA A 54 23.52 -55.02 29.27
N ARG A 55 23.16 -54.46 28.11
CA ARG A 55 22.91 -53.02 27.95
C ARG A 55 21.77 -52.49 28.81
N PRO A 56 20.57 -53.06 28.82
CA PRO A 56 19.47 -52.55 29.65
C PRO A 56 19.82 -52.55 31.16
N PRO A 57 20.28 -53.62 31.78
CA PRO A 57 20.64 -53.62 33.19
C PRO A 57 21.83 -52.71 33.49
N ALA A 58 22.83 -52.61 32.61
CA ALA A 58 23.96 -51.68 32.80
C ALA A 58 23.52 -50.21 32.76
N LEU A 59 22.57 -49.82 31.93
CA LEU A 59 22.01 -48.48 31.90
C LEU A 59 21.34 -48.11 33.25
N LEU A 60 20.59 -49.01 33.85
CA LEU A 60 19.91 -48.78 35.14
C LEU A 60 20.95 -48.60 36.28
N VAL A 61 22.03 -49.39 36.30
CA VAL A 61 23.13 -49.23 37.24
C VAL A 61 23.82 -47.90 37.04
N LEU A 62 24.12 -47.53 35.80
CA LEU A 62 24.77 -46.25 35.48
C LEU A 62 23.83 -45.06 35.86
N GLU A 63 22.55 -45.15 35.62
CA GLU A 63 21.58 -44.14 36.12
C GLU A 63 21.61 -44.00 37.63
N HIS A 64 21.76 -45.08 38.36
CA HIS A 64 21.84 -45.10 39.81
C HIS A 64 23.15 -44.50 40.35
N LEU A 65 24.28 -44.74 39.67
CA LEU A 65 25.63 -44.23 40.04
C LEU A 65 25.87 -42.81 39.57
N LEU A 66 25.00 -42.24 38.73
CA LEU A 66 25.13 -40.87 38.29
C LEU A 66 24.82 -39.89 39.41
N SER A 67 25.78 -39.01 39.70
CA SER A 67 25.71 -37.94 40.69
C SER A 67 26.47 -36.70 40.20
N ASP A 68 26.40 -35.60 40.95
CA ASP A 68 27.22 -34.41 40.65
C ASP A 68 28.72 -34.72 40.58
N ASP A 69 29.24 -35.61 41.42
CA ASP A 69 30.65 -35.96 41.46
C ASP A 69 31.10 -36.88 40.31
N THR A 70 30.18 -37.71 39.80
CA THR A 70 30.49 -38.69 38.77
C THR A 70 30.13 -38.23 37.36
N MET A 71 29.29 -37.20 37.24
CA MET A 71 28.77 -36.69 35.96
C MET A 71 29.89 -36.38 34.96
N GLY A 72 31.00 -35.83 35.38
CA GLY A 72 32.13 -35.52 34.48
C GLY A 72 32.68 -36.73 33.74
N LEU A 73 32.74 -37.92 34.36
CA LEU A 73 33.13 -39.18 33.70
C LEU A 73 32.14 -39.56 32.58
N TYR A 74 30.86 -39.36 32.83
CA TYR A 74 29.81 -39.67 31.83
C TYR A 74 29.86 -38.73 30.62
N VAL A 75 30.09 -37.45 30.88
CA VAL A 75 30.19 -36.41 29.82
C VAL A 75 31.40 -36.68 28.92
N GLN A 76 32.57 -37.07 29.48
CA GLN A 76 33.78 -37.42 28.71
C GLN A 76 33.52 -38.62 27.81
N THR A 77 32.69 -39.58 28.22
CA THR A 77 32.36 -40.75 27.42
C THR A 77 31.34 -40.52 26.32
N LEU A 78 30.75 -39.34 26.25
CA LEU A 78 29.91 -38.95 25.08
C LEU A 78 30.66 -38.98 23.74
N GLY A 79 31.99 -38.78 23.79
CA GLY A 79 32.89 -38.85 22.66
C GLY A 79 33.42 -40.26 22.33
N SER A 80 32.92 -41.29 23.02
CA SER A 80 33.39 -42.67 22.77
C SER A 80 33.24 -43.05 21.30
N PRO A 81 34.31 -43.69 20.70
CA PRO A 81 34.26 -44.22 19.34
C PRO A 81 33.24 -45.36 19.20
N ASN A 82 32.81 -45.96 20.30
CA ASN A 82 31.77 -46.99 20.32
C ASN A 82 30.40 -46.34 20.38
N PRO A 83 29.58 -46.48 19.33
CA PRO A 83 28.24 -45.84 19.27
C PRO A 83 27.28 -46.32 20.35
N ALA A 84 27.43 -47.55 20.82
CA ALA A 84 26.60 -48.09 21.91
C ALA A 84 26.90 -47.42 23.23
N ILE A 85 28.15 -47.11 23.53
CA ILE A 85 28.57 -46.38 24.73
C ILE A 85 28.09 -44.92 24.61
N ALA A 86 28.39 -44.22 23.53
CA ALA A 86 27.99 -42.83 23.36
C ALA A 86 26.45 -42.63 23.46
N SER A 87 25.67 -43.49 22.78
CA SER A 87 24.20 -43.44 22.87
C SER A 87 23.66 -43.83 24.24
N GLY A 88 24.33 -44.74 24.92
CA GLY A 88 24.03 -45.13 26.31
C GLY A 88 24.21 -43.97 27.28
N MET A 89 25.31 -43.20 27.09
CA MET A 89 25.57 -42.02 27.93
C MET A 89 24.59 -40.87 27.68
N VAL A 90 24.21 -40.64 26.46
CA VAL A 90 23.13 -39.71 26.16
C VAL A 90 21.84 -40.14 26.88
N HIS A 91 21.50 -41.42 26.86
CA HIS A 91 20.33 -41.96 27.54
C HIS A 91 20.40 -41.75 29.05
N VAL A 92 21.49 -42.15 29.69
CA VAL A 92 21.69 -42.08 31.15
C VAL A 92 21.64 -40.62 31.62
N LEU A 93 22.40 -39.73 30.98
CA LEU A 93 22.45 -38.30 31.33
C LEU A 93 21.07 -37.60 31.10
N SER A 94 20.33 -37.99 30.05
CA SER A 94 19.02 -37.41 29.78
C SER A 94 17.96 -37.81 30.81
N ARG A 95 18.03 -39.01 31.38
CA ARG A 95 17.06 -39.54 32.34
C ARG A 95 17.44 -39.37 33.80
N GLY A 96 18.75 -39.33 34.07
CA GLY A 96 19.27 -39.22 35.42
C GLY A 96 18.73 -38.00 36.19
N LYS A 97 18.32 -38.18 37.46
CA LYS A 97 17.78 -37.10 38.31
C LYS A 97 18.67 -36.74 39.47
N ARG A 98 19.79 -37.44 39.64
CA ARG A 98 20.67 -37.32 40.82
C ARG A 98 21.83 -36.35 40.61
N TYR A 99 21.79 -35.52 39.58
CA TYR A 99 22.77 -34.50 39.30
C TYR A 99 22.11 -33.20 38.87
N ARG A 100 22.79 -32.09 39.03
CA ARG A 100 22.32 -30.77 38.60
C ARG A 100 22.61 -30.55 37.12
N ALA A 101 21.54 -30.50 36.32
CA ALA A 101 21.64 -30.35 34.86
C ALA A 101 22.40 -29.10 34.40
N GLY A 102 22.37 -28.02 35.19
CA GLY A 102 23.11 -26.79 34.93
C GLY A 102 24.63 -26.95 34.94
N GLN A 103 25.17 -27.95 35.63
CA GLN A 103 26.61 -28.24 35.59
C GLN A 103 27.09 -28.73 34.21
N LEU A 104 26.17 -29.31 33.39
CA LEU A 104 26.49 -29.71 32.00
C LEU A 104 26.88 -28.52 31.14
N LEU A 105 26.41 -27.33 31.45
CA LEU A 105 26.66 -26.12 30.66
C LEU A 105 28.17 -25.77 30.63
N SER A 106 28.94 -26.06 31.67
CA SER A 106 30.36 -25.81 31.69
C SER A 106 31.16 -26.63 30.67
N PHE A 107 30.62 -27.77 30.24
CA PHE A 107 31.24 -28.61 29.21
C PHE A 107 31.00 -28.14 27.78
N LEU A 108 30.15 -27.11 27.55
CA LEU A 108 30.00 -26.52 26.24
C LEU A 108 31.26 -25.83 25.71
N THR A 109 32.15 -25.42 26.59
CA THR A 109 33.43 -24.82 26.25
C THR A 109 34.56 -25.85 26.14
N ASP A 110 34.31 -27.10 26.50
CA ASP A 110 35.31 -28.18 26.46
C ASP A 110 35.38 -28.77 25.02
N PRO A 111 36.52 -28.64 24.32
CA PRO A 111 36.68 -29.16 22.97
C PRO A 111 36.71 -30.69 22.90
N SER A 112 36.96 -31.40 24.02
CA SER A 112 36.95 -32.85 24.06
C SER A 112 35.55 -33.46 24.08
N VAL A 113 34.50 -32.66 24.36
CA VAL A 113 33.14 -33.11 24.49
C VAL A 113 32.35 -32.85 23.18
N PRO A 114 31.75 -33.88 22.57
CA PRO A 114 30.96 -33.70 21.37
C PRO A 114 29.73 -32.83 21.60
N LYS A 115 29.74 -31.57 21.11
CA LYS A 115 28.66 -30.58 21.32
C LYS A 115 27.29 -31.13 20.91
N ALA A 116 27.18 -31.93 19.82
CA ALA A 116 25.93 -32.49 19.37
C ALA A 116 25.32 -33.52 20.34
N ALA A 117 26.14 -34.33 21.01
CA ALA A 117 25.71 -35.29 22.01
C ALA A 117 25.29 -34.58 23.33
N LEU A 118 26.08 -33.62 23.77
CA LEU A 118 25.79 -32.78 24.92
C LEU A 118 24.51 -31.95 24.71
N ALA A 119 24.30 -31.40 23.50
CA ALA A 119 23.08 -30.68 23.13
C ALA A 119 21.82 -31.51 23.34
N ARG A 120 21.81 -32.78 22.87
CA ARG A 120 20.68 -33.69 23.07
C ARG A 120 20.37 -33.95 24.55
N VAL A 121 21.40 -34.07 25.36
CA VAL A 121 21.24 -34.23 26.82
C VAL A 121 20.65 -32.98 27.46
N LEU A 122 21.21 -31.81 27.14
CA LEU A 122 20.77 -30.54 27.67
C LEU A 122 19.33 -30.22 27.25
N GLU A 123 18.98 -30.48 25.98
CA GLU A 123 17.60 -30.31 25.49
C GLU A 123 16.62 -31.24 26.22
N ALA A 124 16.98 -32.51 26.46
CA ALA A 124 16.17 -33.44 27.23
C ALA A 124 16.03 -33.03 28.71
N ARG A 125 17.01 -32.31 29.24
CA ARG A 125 17.08 -31.85 30.64
C ARG A 125 16.75 -30.38 30.80
N ALA A 126 16.27 -29.70 29.74
CA ALA A 126 16.08 -28.26 29.71
C ALA A 126 15.25 -27.75 30.92
N ALA A 127 14.15 -28.41 31.25
CA ALA A 127 13.29 -28.01 32.39
C ALA A 127 14.02 -28.01 33.74
N ALA A 128 15.11 -28.76 33.90
CA ALA A 128 15.93 -28.83 35.10
C ALA A 128 17.09 -27.81 35.14
N VAL A 129 17.36 -27.13 34.01
CA VAL A 129 18.37 -26.07 33.94
C VAL A 129 17.76 -24.76 34.48
N ARG A 130 18.53 -24.07 35.32
CA ARG A 130 18.10 -22.79 35.88
C ARG A 130 18.59 -21.65 34.98
N PRO A 131 17.78 -20.60 34.71
CA PRO A 131 18.18 -19.48 33.88
C PRO A 131 19.47 -18.81 34.31
N ARG A 132 19.69 -18.66 35.60
CA ARG A 132 20.92 -18.08 36.18
C ARG A 132 22.18 -18.89 35.84
N GLU A 133 22.09 -20.22 35.75
CA GLU A 133 23.20 -21.10 35.35
C GLU A 133 23.55 -20.89 33.86
N VAL A 134 22.55 -20.63 33.04
CA VAL A 134 22.73 -20.28 31.62
C VAL A 134 23.44 -18.94 31.48
N LEU A 135 23.01 -17.91 32.21
CA LEU A 135 23.67 -16.59 32.19
C LEU A 135 25.15 -16.65 32.54
N ALA A 136 25.53 -17.50 33.49
CA ALA A 136 26.91 -17.63 33.96
C ALA A 136 27.89 -18.13 32.88
N VAL A 137 27.41 -18.89 31.88
CA VAL A 137 28.24 -19.44 30.80
C VAL A 137 28.12 -18.71 29.49
N PHE A 138 27.13 -17.82 29.37
CA PHE A 138 26.68 -17.24 28.12
C PHE A 138 27.78 -16.43 27.41
N THR A 139 28.56 -15.68 28.15
CA THR A 139 29.62 -14.78 27.65
C THR A 139 30.80 -15.54 27.04
N ASN A 140 31.04 -16.78 27.48
CA ASN A 140 32.22 -17.58 27.08
C ASN A 140 31.96 -18.50 25.90
N LEU A 141 30.76 -18.48 25.33
CA LEU A 141 30.36 -19.37 24.25
C LEU A 141 30.47 -18.72 22.87
N ASP A 142 30.78 -19.56 21.87
CA ASP A 142 30.69 -19.21 20.46
C ASP A 142 29.20 -19.08 20.01
N LYS A 143 29.00 -18.67 18.78
CA LYS A 143 27.65 -18.47 18.22
C LYS A 143 26.79 -19.74 18.27
N ASP A 144 27.37 -20.88 18.01
CA ASP A 144 26.65 -22.18 18.00
C ASP A 144 26.25 -22.58 19.41
N GLY A 145 27.11 -22.38 20.38
CA GLY A 145 26.84 -22.59 21.81
C GLY A 145 25.72 -21.68 22.31
N ARG A 146 25.76 -20.39 21.97
CA ARG A 146 24.70 -19.43 22.31
C ARG A 146 23.36 -19.80 21.67
N THR A 147 23.37 -20.26 20.41
CA THR A 147 22.16 -20.73 19.72
C THR A 147 21.57 -21.94 20.43
N LEU A 148 22.42 -22.87 20.89
CA LEU A 148 21.98 -24.02 21.68
C LEU A 148 21.37 -23.57 23.00
N LEU A 149 21.97 -22.60 23.70
CA LEU A 149 21.44 -22.10 24.94
C LEU A 149 20.02 -21.48 24.77
N PHE A 150 19.80 -20.74 23.70
CA PHE A 150 18.44 -20.22 23.43
C PHE A 150 17.43 -21.35 23.23
N ARG A 151 17.77 -22.42 22.49
CA ARG A 151 16.88 -23.59 22.36
C ARG A 151 16.61 -24.29 23.70
N ILE A 152 17.57 -24.32 24.58
CA ILE A 152 17.38 -24.84 25.94
C ILE A 152 16.43 -23.93 26.72
N LEU A 153 16.66 -22.63 26.66
CA LEU A 153 15.84 -21.63 27.36
C LEU A 153 14.39 -21.63 26.84
N GLU A 154 14.16 -21.77 25.55
CA GLU A 154 12.81 -21.89 24.96
C GLU A 154 11.99 -23.03 25.59
N ARG A 155 12.68 -24.11 26.05
CA ARG A 155 12.06 -25.27 26.70
C ARG A 155 12.02 -25.18 28.22
N ALA A 156 12.98 -24.45 28.80
CA ALA A 156 13.17 -24.37 30.26
C ALA A 156 12.42 -23.21 30.90
N LEU A 157 12.05 -22.21 30.09
CA LEU A 157 11.53 -20.96 30.60
C LEU A 157 10.04 -21.08 30.97
N THR A 158 9.74 -20.57 32.15
CA THR A 158 8.37 -20.41 32.66
C THR A 158 8.12 -18.94 33.00
N PRO A 159 6.86 -18.50 33.13
CA PRO A 159 6.56 -17.12 33.51
C PRO A 159 7.32 -16.62 34.74
N GLU A 160 7.49 -17.48 35.77
CA GLU A 160 8.14 -17.13 37.04
C GLU A 160 9.68 -17.03 36.88
N ARG A 161 10.24 -17.63 35.83
CA ARG A 161 11.69 -17.66 35.58
C ARG A 161 12.11 -16.63 34.52
N ALA A 162 11.21 -16.15 33.69
CA ALA A 162 11.49 -15.23 32.63
C ALA A 162 12.18 -13.94 33.11
N PRO A 163 11.81 -13.31 34.23
CA PRO A 163 12.49 -12.11 34.75
C PRO A 163 13.98 -12.29 34.97
N GLN A 164 14.42 -13.53 35.25
CA GLN A 164 15.83 -13.81 35.53
C GLN A 164 16.73 -13.65 34.28
N LEU A 165 16.14 -13.61 33.09
CA LEU A 165 16.84 -13.45 31.80
C LEU A 165 16.81 -12.01 31.27
N VAL A 166 16.13 -11.09 31.93
CA VAL A 166 16.13 -9.66 31.58
C VAL A 166 17.58 -9.11 31.41
N PRO A 167 18.61 -9.52 32.18
CA PRO A 167 19.98 -9.08 31.92
C PRO A 167 20.52 -9.41 30.51
N LEU A 168 19.97 -10.39 29.77
CA LEU A 168 20.37 -10.65 28.39
C LEU A 168 19.98 -9.52 27.43
N LEU A 169 19.03 -8.69 27.80
CA LEU A 169 18.64 -7.51 27.04
C LEU A 169 19.74 -6.41 27.06
N GLU A 170 20.70 -6.51 27.95
CA GLU A 170 21.85 -5.58 28.09
C GLU A 170 23.16 -6.22 27.60
N HIS A 171 23.10 -7.39 26.95
CA HIS A 171 24.28 -8.08 26.45
C HIS A 171 24.98 -7.26 25.35
N PRO A 172 26.33 -7.19 25.29
CA PRO A 172 27.05 -6.41 24.29
C PRO A 172 26.76 -6.83 22.84
N ASP A 173 26.49 -8.11 22.61
CA ASP A 173 26.14 -8.63 21.29
C ASP A 173 24.67 -8.39 20.95
N GLY A 174 24.40 -7.55 19.91
CA GLY A 174 23.04 -7.22 19.45
C GLY A 174 22.22 -8.43 19.00
N TRP A 175 22.86 -9.49 18.48
CA TRP A 175 22.16 -10.72 18.14
C TRP A 175 21.58 -11.41 19.39
N VAL A 176 22.35 -11.39 20.49
CA VAL A 176 21.91 -11.95 21.77
C VAL A 176 20.73 -11.14 22.32
N ARG A 177 20.83 -9.80 22.31
CA ARG A 177 19.73 -8.92 22.74
C ARG A 177 18.45 -9.18 21.93
N HIS A 178 18.59 -9.31 20.60
CA HIS A 178 17.46 -9.60 19.70
C HIS A 178 16.77 -10.93 20.04
N ARG A 179 17.57 -12.01 20.21
CA ARG A 179 17.03 -13.33 20.59
C ARG A 179 16.43 -13.34 22.00
N ALA A 180 17.01 -12.56 22.92
CA ALA A 180 16.44 -12.39 24.25
C ALA A 180 15.07 -11.70 24.22
N VAL A 181 14.93 -10.66 23.38
CA VAL A 181 13.64 -9.99 23.16
C VAL A 181 12.60 -10.98 22.63
N GLU A 182 12.90 -11.73 21.55
CA GLU A 182 11.98 -12.73 20.99
C GLU A 182 11.56 -13.78 22.01
N LEU A 183 12.48 -14.23 22.86
CA LEU A 183 12.18 -15.22 23.89
C LEU A 183 11.30 -14.63 25.00
N LEU A 184 11.66 -13.45 25.51
CA LEU A 184 10.98 -12.78 26.61
C LEU A 184 9.58 -12.26 26.22
N SER A 185 9.37 -11.92 24.95
CA SER A 185 8.09 -11.45 24.41
C SER A 185 6.92 -12.44 24.58
N ARG A 186 7.18 -13.63 25.06
CA ARG A 186 6.15 -14.64 25.41
C ARG A 186 5.63 -14.50 26.85
N PHE A 187 6.23 -13.64 27.65
CA PHE A 187 5.99 -13.57 29.10
C PHE A 187 5.69 -12.14 29.54
N GLY A 188 4.50 -11.91 30.09
CA GLY A 188 3.97 -10.58 30.40
C GLY A 188 4.24 -10.10 31.83
N SER A 189 5.34 -10.51 32.50
CA SER A 189 5.65 -9.96 33.83
C SER A 189 6.12 -8.50 33.72
N ASP A 190 5.90 -7.73 34.77
CA ASP A 190 6.25 -6.30 34.82
C ASP A 190 7.74 -6.06 34.54
N GLU A 191 8.63 -6.89 35.10
CA GLU A 191 10.06 -6.79 34.90
C GLU A 191 10.48 -7.04 33.44
N VAL A 192 9.80 -7.96 32.76
CA VAL A 192 10.03 -8.24 31.35
C VAL A 192 9.54 -7.07 30.51
N ILE A 193 8.33 -6.56 30.77
CA ILE A 193 7.79 -5.40 30.06
C ILE A 193 8.70 -4.19 30.22
N GLU A 194 9.17 -3.89 31.44
CA GLU A 194 10.12 -2.80 31.69
C GLU A 194 11.45 -3.04 30.96
N GLY A 195 11.92 -4.28 30.91
CA GLY A 195 13.10 -4.66 30.15
C GLY A 195 12.93 -4.40 28.64
N LEU A 196 11.80 -4.82 28.07
CA LEU A 196 11.46 -4.59 26.68
C LEU A 196 11.31 -3.09 26.35
N VAL A 197 10.75 -2.31 27.26
CA VAL A 197 10.65 -0.84 27.13
C VAL A 197 12.03 -0.21 27.07
N ARG A 198 13.00 -0.67 27.88
CA ARG A 198 14.36 -0.13 27.84
C ARG A 198 15.02 -0.36 26.47
N VAL A 199 14.84 -1.52 25.86
CA VAL A 199 15.47 -1.84 24.57
C VAL A 199 14.75 -1.24 23.36
N LEU A 200 13.67 -0.49 23.54
CA LEU A 200 13.15 0.41 22.49
C LEU A 200 14.15 1.51 22.12
N ARG A 201 15.17 1.75 22.95
CA ARG A 201 16.27 2.71 22.69
C ARG A 201 17.59 2.03 22.35
N ASP A 202 17.55 0.76 21.95
CA ASP A 202 18.76 0.00 21.57
C ASP A 202 19.44 0.63 20.36
N GLU A 203 20.76 0.58 20.31
CA GLU A 203 21.53 1.03 19.14
C GLU A 203 21.18 0.24 17.86
N ASN A 204 20.86 -1.05 18.02
CA ASN A 204 20.53 -1.95 16.92
C ASN A 204 19.03 -1.88 16.59
N ARG A 205 18.73 -1.45 15.38
CA ARG A 205 17.33 -1.32 14.91
C ARG A 205 16.54 -2.63 14.97
N SER A 206 17.19 -3.78 14.74
CA SER A 206 16.51 -5.08 14.77
C SER A 206 16.04 -5.43 16.19
N VAL A 207 16.81 -5.00 17.22
CA VAL A 207 16.42 -5.15 18.63
C VAL A 207 15.25 -4.22 18.94
N ARG A 208 15.30 -2.96 18.51
CA ARG A 208 14.19 -2.01 18.72
C ARG A 208 12.90 -2.50 18.08
N LEU A 209 12.99 -2.95 16.81
CA LEU A 209 11.83 -3.51 16.09
C LEU A 209 11.24 -4.75 16.77
N ALA A 210 12.11 -5.66 17.22
CA ALA A 210 11.68 -6.85 17.96
C ALA A 210 11.02 -6.46 19.30
N ALA A 211 11.52 -5.43 19.99
CA ALA A 211 10.93 -4.93 21.23
C ALA A 211 9.52 -4.35 21.01
N VAL A 212 9.32 -3.55 19.95
CA VAL A 212 7.98 -3.04 19.59
C VAL A 212 7.01 -4.20 19.38
N ARG A 213 7.36 -5.17 18.52
CA ARG A 213 6.53 -6.35 18.26
C ARG A 213 6.29 -7.22 19.49
N GLY A 214 7.30 -7.33 20.36
CA GLY A 214 7.17 -8.05 21.62
C GLY A 214 6.17 -7.38 22.56
N LEU A 215 6.23 -6.06 22.69
CA LEU A 215 5.29 -5.29 23.52
C LEU A 215 3.88 -5.30 22.93
N GLU A 216 3.75 -5.27 21.60
CA GLU A 216 2.48 -5.44 20.90
C GLU A 216 1.84 -6.81 21.21
N ALA A 217 2.63 -7.89 21.09
CA ALA A 217 2.16 -9.26 21.38
C ALA A 217 1.69 -9.44 22.83
N LEU A 218 2.36 -8.78 23.76
CA LEU A 218 2.02 -8.80 25.19
C LEU A 218 0.78 -7.95 25.54
N LYS A 219 0.35 -7.06 24.63
CA LYS A 219 -0.79 -6.15 24.81
C LYS A 219 -0.74 -5.38 26.13
N SER A 220 0.43 -4.95 26.54
CA SER A 220 0.61 -4.27 27.81
C SER A 220 0.39 -2.75 27.69
N HIS A 221 -0.67 -2.25 28.33
CA HIS A 221 -0.95 -0.81 28.40
C HIS A 221 0.21 0.00 29.03
N LYS A 222 1.02 -0.63 29.87
CA LYS A 222 2.23 0.00 30.45
C LYS A 222 3.26 0.41 29.38
N ALA A 223 3.21 -0.22 28.19
CA ALA A 223 4.12 0.08 27.08
C ALA A 223 3.69 1.31 26.26
N ILE A 224 2.46 1.78 26.38
CA ILE A 224 1.90 2.85 25.56
C ILE A 224 2.77 4.11 25.54
N PRO A 225 3.24 4.66 26.68
CA PRO A 225 4.07 5.86 26.65
C PRO A 225 5.39 5.66 25.88
N ALA A 226 5.98 4.48 26.02
CA ALA A 226 7.23 4.14 25.36
C ALA A 226 7.05 3.89 23.86
N LEU A 227 5.95 3.23 23.46
CA LEU A 227 5.58 3.04 22.06
C LEU A 227 5.24 4.37 21.38
N ALA A 228 4.57 5.30 22.07
CA ALA A 228 4.38 6.66 21.57
C ALA A 228 5.71 7.38 21.35
N GLY A 229 6.70 7.14 22.26
CA GLY A 229 8.08 7.62 22.07
C GLY A 229 8.77 7.01 20.84
N ALA A 230 8.45 5.76 20.48
CA ALA A 230 9.02 5.06 19.33
C ALA A 230 8.53 5.61 17.98
N LEU A 231 7.50 6.45 17.96
CA LEU A 231 7.12 7.23 16.78
C LEU A 231 8.20 8.22 16.32
N ARG A 232 9.18 8.53 17.18
CA ARG A 232 10.37 9.35 16.90
C ARG A 232 11.59 8.54 16.49
N ASP A 233 11.44 7.23 16.28
CA ASP A 233 12.58 6.37 15.91
C ASP A 233 13.16 6.80 14.56
N PRO A 234 14.48 6.82 14.39
CA PRO A 234 15.09 7.16 13.11
C PRO A 234 14.82 6.13 12.01
N ASP A 235 14.39 4.90 12.35
CA ASP A 235 14.06 3.85 11.39
C ASP A 235 12.54 3.77 11.17
N LEU A 236 12.12 3.96 9.92
CA LEU A 236 10.70 3.96 9.53
C LEU A 236 9.98 2.63 9.84
N LYS A 237 10.70 1.49 9.84
CA LYS A 237 10.07 0.20 10.18
C LYS A 237 9.75 0.09 11.66
N VAL A 238 10.56 0.73 12.51
CA VAL A 238 10.27 0.82 13.95
C VAL A 238 9.10 1.75 14.19
N GLN A 239 9.06 2.90 13.51
CA GLN A 239 7.92 3.82 13.57
C GLN A 239 6.61 3.14 13.14
N SER A 240 6.62 2.48 11.96
CA SER A 240 5.44 1.77 11.45
C SER A 240 4.96 0.70 12.43
N ALA A 241 5.87 -0.10 12.95
CA ALA A 241 5.50 -1.12 13.93
C ALA A 241 4.93 -0.51 15.23
N ALA A 242 5.42 0.68 15.65
CA ALA A 242 4.89 1.38 16.82
C ALA A 242 3.48 1.94 16.54
N ILE A 243 3.22 2.44 15.32
CA ILE A 243 1.88 2.86 14.89
C ILE A 243 0.94 1.66 14.95
N ASP A 244 1.31 0.54 14.31
CA ASP A 244 0.50 -0.67 14.27
C ASP A 244 0.17 -1.18 15.67
N ALA A 245 1.17 -1.20 16.56
CA ALA A 245 1.00 -1.60 17.95
C ALA A 245 0.01 -0.70 18.70
N LEU A 246 0.16 0.62 18.59
CA LEU A 246 -0.71 1.59 19.26
C LEU A 246 -2.15 1.57 18.72
N VAL A 247 -2.30 1.44 17.40
CA VAL A 247 -3.62 1.27 16.75
C VAL A 247 -4.24 -0.05 17.18
N GLY A 248 -3.44 -1.13 17.20
CA GLY A 248 -3.88 -2.47 17.63
C GLY A 248 -4.30 -2.55 19.10
N PHE A 249 -3.76 -1.68 19.97
CA PHE A 249 -4.23 -1.54 21.36
C PHE A 249 -5.59 -0.85 21.44
N GLY A 250 -5.85 0.12 20.55
CA GLY A 250 -7.10 0.86 20.54
C GLY A 250 -7.40 1.62 21.83
N ASP A 251 -6.35 1.99 22.58
CA ASP A 251 -6.49 2.53 23.93
C ASP A 251 -6.36 4.06 23.95
N ALA A 252 -7.42 4.73 24.37
CA ALA A 252 -7.47 6.18 24.52
C ALA A 252 -6.43 6.74 25.54
N SER A 253 -5.82 5.90 26.38
CA SER A 253 -4.71 6.32 27.25
C SER A 253 -3.46 6.74 26.47
N ALA A 254 -3.37 6.37 25.18
CA ALA A 254 -2.32 6.84 24.28
C ALA A 254 -2.45 8.34 23.94
N VAL A 255 -3.66 8.90 23.96
CA VAL A 255 -3.95 10.27 23.49
C VAL A 255 -3.03 11.32 24.09
N PRO A 256 -2.83 11.42 25.42
CA PRO A 256 -1.96 12.45 26.00
C PRO A 256 -0.52 12.37 25.49
N HIS A 257 -0.01 11.16 25.25
CA HIS A 257 1.35 10.95 24.76
C HIS A 257 1.46 11.30 23.27
N LEU A 258 0.44 10.97 22.47
CA LEU A 258 0.37 11.30 21.06
C LEU A 258 0.27 12.80 20.80
N LEU A 259 -0.49 13.55 21.63
CA LEU A 259 -0.57 15.01 21.54
C LEU A 259 0.80 15.67 21.75
N THR A 260 1.65 15.07 22.56
CA THR A 260 3.05 15.53 22.71
C THR A 260 3.88 15.25 21.44
N VAL A 261 3.63 14.13 20.76
CA VAL A 261 4.34 13.79 19.51
C VAL A 261 3.79 14.61 18.35
N LEU A 262 2.51 14.97 18.36
CA LEU A 262 1.87 15.79 17.32
C LEU A 262 2.50 17.19 17.19
N THR A 263 3.20 17.68 18.20
CA THR A 263 3.93 18.96 18.18
C THR A 263 5.43 18.80 17.98
N ASP A 264 5.90 17.63 17.55
CA ASP A 264 7.32 17.35 17.36
C ASP A 264 7.89 18.08 16.12
N GLU A 265 9.19 18.35 16.12
CA GLU A 265 9.87 18.94 14.98
C GLU A 265 9.91 17.99 13.78
N SER A 266 10.00 16.69 14.03
CA SER A 266 9.98 15.63 13.01
C SER A 266 8.61 15.48 12.37
N GLU A 267 8.49 15.75 11.07
CA GLU A 267 7.25 15.52 10.33
C GLU A 267 6.81 14.05 10.38
N GLN A 268 7.78 13.11 10.35
CA GLN A 268 7.48 11.67 10.41
C GLN A 268 6.88 11.28 11.77
N ALA A 269 7.38 11.86 12.86
CA ALA A 269 6.80 11.64 14.18
C ALA A 269 5.38 12.20 14.27
N ARG A 270 5.14 13.42 13.75
CA ARG A 270 3.79 14.01 13.71
C ARG A 270 2.83 13.21 12.85
N ARG A 271 3.28 12.70 11.69
CA ARG A 271 2.51 11.78 10.82
C ARG A 271 2.11 10.51 11.60
N GLY A 272 3.07 9.89 12.29
CA GLY A 272 2.78 8.73 13.13
C GLY A 272 1.78 9.03 14.25
N ALA A 273 1.92 10.16 14.91
CA ALA A 273 1.01 10.56 15.98
C ALA A 273 -0.42 10.77 15.50
N VAL A 274 -0.61 11.51 14.39
CA VAL A 274 -1.95 11.76 13.85
C VAL A 274 -2.59 10.49 13.30
N GLU A 275 -1.79 9.56 12.74
CA GLU A 275 -2.27 8.26 12.27
C GLU A 275 -2.87 7.44 13.41
N VAL A 276 -2.16 7.36 14.54
CA VAL A 276 -2.70 6.68 15.72
C VAL A 276 -3.91 7.44 16.29
N LEU A 277 -3.85 8.77 16.36
CA LEU A 277 -4.98 9.58 16.84
C LEU A 277 -6.24 9.37 16.00
N ASN A 278 -6.11 9.17 14.70
CA ASN A 278 -7.26 8.84 13.84
C ASN A 278 -8.01 7.57 14.29
N ALA A 279 -7.30 6.64 14.93
CA ALA A 279 -7.90 5.40 15.42
C ALA A 279 -8.38 5.48 16.89
N VAL A 280 -7.70 6.29 17.73
CA VAL A 280 -7.92 6.26 19.20
C VAL A 280 -8.31 7.59 19.82
N ALA A 281 -8.49 8.66 19.02
CA ALA A 281 -8.75 9.97 19.54
C ALA A 281 -10.05 10.04 20.37
N THR A 282 -10.02 10.91 21.34
CA THR A 282 -11.17 11.26 22.18
C THR A 282 -11.49 12.74 22.04
N THR A 283 -12.64 13.17 22.57
CA THR A 283 -13.02 14.58 22.55
C THR A 283 -11.99 15.51 23.21
N ALA A 284 -11.08 14.99 24.02
CA ALA A 284 -9.97 15.75 24.59
C ALA A 284 -8.95 16.18 23.52
N ALA A 285 -8.84 15.46 22.41
CA ALA A 285 -7.90 15.77 21.32
C ALA A 285 -8.44 16.81 20.31
N ILE A 286 -9.70 17.22 20.39
CA ILE A 286 -10.34 18.10 19.39
C ILE A 286 -9.53 19.37 19.14
N GLN A 287 -9.11 20.07 20.17
CA GLN A 287 -8.39 21.34 20.03
C GLN A 287 -6.99 21.16 19.41
N ASP A 288 -6.32 20.05 19.70
CA ASP A 288 -5.01 19.73 19.14
C ASP A 288 -5.12 19.29 17.68
N LEU A 289 -6.15 18.50 17.34
CA LEU A 289 -6.45 18.12 15.96
C LEU A 289 -6.86 19.33 15.11
N LEU A 290 -7.63 20.28 15.66
CA LEU A 290 -7.93 21.54 14.97
C LEU A 290 -6.66 22.36 14.69
N ARG A 291 -5.70 22.41 15.64
CA ARG A 291 -4.39 23.02 15.40
C ARG A 291 -3.60 22.27 14.33
N ALA A 292 -3.68 20.96 14.30
CA ALA A 292 -3.02 20.12 13.31
C ALA A 292 -3.58 20.30 11.88
N LEU A 293 -4.76 20.88 11.69
CA LEU A 293 -5.24 21.30 10.36
C LEU A 293 -4.37 22.40 9.74
N ASN A 294 -3.59 23.11 10.53
CA ASN A 294 -2.62 24.13 10.10
C ASN A 294 -1.16 23.60 10.10
N ASP A 295 -0.93 22.32 10.24
CA ASP A 295 0.42 21.76 10.21
C ASP A 295 1.13 22.06 8.88
N ALA A 296 2.44 22.24 8.92
CA ALA A 296 3.24 22.44 7.73
C ALA A 296 3.16 21.23 6.80
N ASP A 297 3.05 20.04 7.36
CA ASP A 297 2.93 18.79 6.64
C ASP A 297 1.48 18.51 6.23
N TRP A 298 1.27 18.32 4.94
CA TRP A 298 -0.06 18.10 4.38
C TRP A 298 -0.73 16.80 4.88
N TRP A 299 0.08 15.74 5.14
CA TRP A 299 -0.44 14.48 5.66
C TRP A 299 -1.05 14.65 7.04
N VAL A 300 -0.33 15.38 7.90
CA VAL A 300 -0.82 15.68 9.25
C VAL A 300 -2.15 16.41 9.18
N ARG A 301 -2.28 17.40 8.27
CA ARG A 301 -3.54 18.15 8.08
C ARG A 301 -4.71 17.24 7.68
N VAL A 302 -4.49 16.39 6.65
CA VAL A 302 -5.53 15.47 6.14
C VAL A 302 -5.94 14.47 7.22
N ARG A 303 -4.97 13.86 7.89
CA ARG A 303 -5.28 12.86 8.93
C ARG A 303 -5.92 13.47 10.17
N ALA A 304 -5.60 14.73 10.49
CA ALA A 304 -6.29 15.45 11.54
C ALA A 304 -7.77 15.72 11.18
N ALA A 305 -8.04 16.04 9.91
CA ALA A 305 -9.42 16.18 9.43
C ALA A 305 -10.19 14.85 9.48
N ASP A 306 -9.56 13.75 9.04
CA ASP A 306 -10.13 12.41 9.14
C ASP A 306 -10.43 12.03 10.61
N ALA A 307 -9.49 12.30 11.51
CA ALA A 307 -9.65 12.02 12.94
C ALA A 307 -10.80 12.84 13.55
N LEU A 308 -10.94 14.11 13.19
CA LEU A 308 -12.08 14.95 13.61
C LEU A 308 -13.38 14.41 13.04
N GLY A 309 -13.41 14.01 11.77
CA GLY A 309 -14.56 13.38 11.14
C GLY A 309 -14.97 12.07 11.81
N ALA A 310 -14.00 11.24 12.17
CA ALA A 310 -14.23 9.97 12.86
C ALA A 310 -14.72 10.16 14.32
N LEU A 311 -14.19 11.16 15.02
CA LEU A 311 -14.66 11.51 16.35
C LEU A 311 -16.13 11.89 16.36
N GLY A 312 -16.55 12.67 15.39
CA GLY A 312 -17.93 13.13 15.26
C GLY A 312 -18.46 13.90 16.47
N GLY A 313 -19.77 13.99 16.53
CA GLY A 313 -20.51 14.58 17.65
C GLY A 313 -20.56 16.10 17.65
N ASP A 314 -21.46 16.64 18.50
CA ASP A 314 -21.78 18.06 18.52
C ASP A 314 -20.59 18.99 18.78
N LYS A 315 -19.63 18.55 19.61
CA LYS A 315 -18.45 19.38 19.94
C LYS A 315 -17.54 19.55 18.72
N VAL A 316 -17.39 18.53 17.88
CA VAL A 316 -16.62 18.63 16.63
C VAL A 316 -17.38 19.50 15.65
N VAL A 317 -18.68 19.28 15.50
CA VAL A 317 -19.53 20.10 14.62
C VAL A 317 -19.42 21.56 14.99
N ASP A 318 -19.61 21.94 16.27
CA ASP A 318 -19.53 23.34 16.74
C ASP A 318 -18.17 23.97 16.43
N ALA A 319 -17.09 23.21 16.62
CA ALA A 319 -15.75 23.70 16.34
C ALA A 319 -15.48 23.87 14.83
N VAL A 320 -16.00 22.97 14.01
CA VAL A 320 -15.77 22.95 12.55
C VAL A 320 -16.64 23.96 11.82
N LEU A 321 -17.87 24.25 12.31
CA LEU A 321 -18.75 25.26 11.69
C LEU A 321 -18.07 26.61 11.59
N GLY A 322 -17.29 27.00 12.62
CA GLY A 322 -16.54 28.27 12.60
C GLY A 322 -15.39 28.29 11.58
N LEU A 323 -14.92 27.13 11.13
CA LEU A 323 -13.85 27.04 10.14
C LEU A 323 -14.34 27.21 8.68
N LEU A 324 -15.65 27.17 8.44
CA LEU A 324 -16.21 27.44 7.10
C LEU A 324 -16.01 28.87 6.63
N ASP A 325 -15.80 29.79 7.56
CA ASP A 325 -15.55 31.21 7.29
C ASP A 325 -14.06 31.59 7.47
N ASP A 326 -13.17 30.60 7.59
CA ASP A 326 -11.72 30.81 7.76
C ASP A 326 -11.15 31.53 6.53
N PRO A 327 -10.23 32.51 6.69
CA PRO A 327 -9.58 33.19 5.57
C PRO A 327 -8.79 32.21 4.68
N GLU A 328 -8.22 31.14 5.24
CA GLU A 328 -7.45 30.14 4.54
C GLU A 328 -8.37 29.12 3.85
N GLU A 329 -8.31 29.05 2.53
CA GLU A 329 -9.15 28.16 1.74
C GLU A 329 -9.03 26.67 2.10
N PHE A 330 -7.82 26.22 2.54
CA PHE A 330 -7.62 24.84 2.97
C PHE A 330 -8.40 24.49 4.21
N ILE A 331 -8.46 25.43 5.15
CA ILE A 331 -9.21 25.22 6.40
C ILE A 331 -10.69 25.08 6.08
N ARG A 332 -11.22 25.94 5.18
CA ARG A 332 -12.61 25.82 4.72
C ARG A 332 -12.85 24.49 4.01
N ARG A 333 -11.91 24.01 3.17
CA ARG A 333 -11.98 22.69 2.53
C ARG A 333 -12.07 21.57 3.54
N TYR A 334 -11.15 21.53 4.53
CA TYR A 334 -11.21 20.53 5.59
C TYR A 334 -12.49 20.60 6.39
N ALA A 335 -12.99 21.81 6.68
CA ALA A 335 -14.24 21.99 7.38
C ALA A 335 -15.41 21.31 6.65
N VAL A 336 -15.54 21.54 5.33
CA VAL A 336 -16.59 20.90 4.52
C VAL A 336 -16.42 19.39 4.48
N GLU A 337 -15.20 18.87 4.30
CA GLU A 337 -14.94 17.42 4.31
C GLU A 337 -15.31 16.75 5.64
N ILE A 338 -14.97 17.38 6.74
CA ILE A 338 -15.35 16.88 8.07
C ILE A 338 -16.89 16.84 8.18
N LEU A 339 -17.58 17.89 7.73
CA LEU A 339 -19.05 17.95 7.75
C LEU A 339 -19.72 16.97 6.79
N ILE A 340 -19.06 16.58 5.69
CA ILE A 340 -19.52 15.47 4.84
C ILE A 340 -19.46 14.16 5.62
N THR A 341 -18.43 13.97 6.43
CA THR A 341 -18.28 12.77 7.25
C THR A 341 -19.28 12.74 8.40
N ILE A 342 -19.62 13.91 8.95
CA ILE A 342 -20.58 14.09 10.06
C ILE A 342 -21.84 14.82 9.54
N PRO A 343 -22.71 14.16 8.76
CA PRO A 343 -23.88 14.84 8.20
C PRO A 343 -24.86 15.25 9.32
N THR A 344 -25.04 16.54 9.49
CA THR A 344 -25.92 17.11 10.53
C THR A 344 -26.76 18.25 10.00
N PRO A 345 -28.06 18.33 10.32
CA PRO A 345 -28.92 19.45 9.93
C PRO A 345 -28.47 20.81 10.48
N ARG A 346 -27.61 20.82 11.50
CA ARG A 346 -27.03 22.05 12.07
C ARG A 346 -26.06 22.72 11.09
N ALA A 347 -25.40 21.96 10.24
CA ALA A 347 -24.44 22.47 9.25
C ALA A 347 -25.15 23.15 8.04
N VAL A 348 -26.41 22.87 7.80
CA VAL A 348 -27.14 23.33 6.60
C VAL A 348 -27.05 24.85 6.38
N PRO A 349 -27.31 25.73 7.37
CA PRO A 349 -27.22 27.18 7.14
C PRO A 349 -25.82 27.64 6.72
N HIS A 350 -24.76 27.06 7.31
CA HIS A 350 -23.37 27.39 7.02
C HIS A 350 -22.94 26.83 5.64
N LEU A 351 -23.31 25.60 5.34
CA LEU A 351 -23.03 24.99 4.03
C LEU A 351 -23.75 25.71 2.88
N ILE A 352 -24.92 26.29 3.12
CA ILE A 352 -25.60 27.20 2.19
C ILE A 352 -24.74 28.43 1.90
N GLY A 353 -24.11 29.01 2.92
CA GLY A 353 -23.13 30.09 2.74
C GLY A 353 -21.96 29.67 1.88
N SER A 354 -21.47 28.46 2.09
CA SER A 354 -20.36 27.89 1.32
C SER A 354 -20.67 27.62 -0.16
N LEU A 355 -21.95 27.65 -0.59
CA LEU A 355 -22.31 27.56 -2.02
C LEU A 355 -21.83 28.76 -2.83
N GLU A 356 -21.50 29.87 -2.18
CA GLU A 356 -20.99 31.11 -2.78
C GLU A 356 -19.50 31.33 -2.49
N ASP A 357 -18.80 30.35 -1.92
CA ASP A 357 -17.38 30.43 -1.61
C ASP A 357 -16.57 30.80 -2.88
N LEU A 358 -15.51 31.59 -2.68
CA LEU A 358 -14.59 31.92 -3.78
C LEU A 358 -13.88 30.69 -4.33
N ASP A 359 -13.63 29.72 -3.49
CA ASP A 359 -13.02 28.45 -3.87
C ASP A 359 -14.06 27.49 -4.45
N TRP A 360 -13.85 27.10 -5.71
CA TRP A 360 -14.79 26.23 -6.43
C TRP A 360 -14.94 24.86 -5.75
N TRP A 361 -13.87 24.34 -5.16
CA TRP A 361 -13.88 23.05 -4.50
C TRP A 361 -14.76 23.07 -3.25
N VAL A 362 -14.66 24.15 -2.43
CA VAL A 362 -15.55 24.34 -1.28
C VAL A 362 -17.01 24.38 -1.73
N ARG A 363 -17.32 25.08 -2.83
CA ARG A 363 -18.68 25.11 -3.38
C ARG A 363 -19.18 23.72 -3.77
N GLU A 364 -18.38 22.95 -4.54
CA GLU A 364 -18.77 21.60 -4.99
C GLU A 364 -18.96 20.65 -3.81
N ARG A 365 -18.04 20.68 -2.85
CA ARG A 365 -18.15 19.83 -1.67
C ARG A 365 -19.28 20.25 -0.73
N ALA A 366 -19.61 21.52 -0.66
CA ALA A 366 -20.81 22.00 0.06
C ALA A 366 -22.10 21.44 -0.58
N ILE A 367 -22.17 21.38 -1.92
CA ILE A 367 -23.28 20.73 -2.63
C ILE A 367 -23.39 19.25 -2.24
N ASP A 368 -22.26 18.53 -2.23
CA ASP A 368 -22.22 17.12 -1.83
C ASP A 368 -22.64 16.93 -0.36
N ALA A 369 -22.15 17.80 0.54
CA ALA A 369 -22.53 17.77 1.95
C ALA A 369 -24.05 18.00 2.14
N LEU A 370 -24.63 19.00 1.47
CA LEU A 370 -26.06 19.27 1.50
C LEU A 370 -26.86 18.12 0.93
N ALA A 371 -26.39 17.48 -0.16
CA ALA A 371 -27.00 16.29 -0.75
C ALA A 371 -27.03 15.11 0.24
N LYS A 372 -25.94 14.92 0.98
CA LYS A 372 -25.81 13.86 1.98
C LYS A 372 -26.67 14.08 3.21
N ILE A 373 -26.79 15.33 3.65
CA ILE A 373 -27.68 15.71 4.76
C ILE A 373 -29.15 15.55 4.36
N GLY A 374 -29.50 15.84 3.11
CA GLY A 374 -30.84 15.64 2.58
C GLY A 374 -31.90 16.64 3.13
N ASP A 375 -31.48 17.78 3.65
CA ASP A 375 -32.39 18.75 4.28
C ASP A 375 -33.09 19.61 3.21
N PRO A 376 -34.44 19.69 3.21
CA PRO A 376 -35.21 20.51 2.24
C PRO A 376 -34.87 22.00 2.24
N ARG A 377 -34.24 22.56 3.29
CA ARG A 377 -33.79 23.95 3.33
C ARG A 377 -32.71 24.25 2.29
N ALA A 378 -31.99 23.23 1.81
CA ALA A 378 -30.97 23.40 0.77
C ALA A 378 -31.55 23.54 -0.66
N VAL A 379 -32.81 23.22 -0.90
CA VAL A 379 -33.40 23.16 -2.25
C VAL A 379 -33.33 24.49 -2.99
N GLU A 380 -33.87 25.55 -2.40
CA GLU A 380 -33.87 26.88 -3.03
C GLU A 380 -32.46 27.45 -3.23
N PRO A 381 -31.52 27.34 -2.25
CA PRO A 381 -30.14 27.72 -2.47
C PRO A 381 -29.44 26.93 -3.59
N LEU A 382 -29.69 25.62 -3.69
CA LEU A 382 -29.13 24.80 -4.77
C LEU A 382 -29.71 25.22 -6.15
N LEU A 383 -30.97 25.51 -6.24
CA LEU A 383 -31.59 26.06 -7.45
C LEU A 383 -31.00 27.42 -7.82
N ALA A 384 -30.77 28.29 -6.81
CA ALA A 384 -30.17 29.60 -7.02
C ALA A 384 -28.73 29.50 -7.54
N VAL A 385 -27.89 28.58 -6.99
CA VAL A 385 -26.51 28.41 -7.44
C VAL A 385 -26.44 27.83 -8.83
N MET A 386 -27.34 26.92 -9.19
CA MET A 386 -27.46 26.40 -10.56
C MET A 386 -27.64 27.48 -11.60
N ASN A 387 -28.45 28.51 -11.27
CA ASN A 387 -28.72 29.59 -12.19
C ASN A 387 -27.56 30.60 -12.29
N ARG A 388 -26.72 30.67 -11.24
CA ARG A 388 -25.63 31.66 -11.18
C ARG A 388 -24.30 31.11 -11.63
N ILE A 389 -24.04 29.84 -11.37
CA ILE A 389 -22.74 29.18 -11.62
C ILE A 389 -22.96 27.95 -12.50
N PRO A 390 -22.82 28.06 -13.85
CA PRO A 390 -23.13 26.98 -14.78
C PRO A 390 -22.34 25.68 -14.57
N GLU A 391 -21.17 25.77 -13.96
CA GLU A 391 -20.29 24.61 -13.66
C GLU A 391 -20.90 23.71 -12.58
N THR A 392 -21.67 24.26 -11.67
CA THR A 392 -22.29 23.52 -10.56
C THR A 392 -23.58 22.78 -10.96
N VAL A 393 -24.13 23.07 -12.12
CA VAL A 393 -25.45 22.54 -12.57
C VAL A 393 -25.54 21.01 -12.47
N PRO A 394 -24.57 20.20 -12.95
CA PRO A 394 -24.67 18.74 -12.85
C PRO A 394 -24.67 18.25 -11.40
N LEU A 395 -23.82 18.84 -10.56
CA LEU A 395 -23.70 18.48 -9.15
C LEU A 395 -24.92 18.86 -8.34
N ALA A 396 -25.41 20.10 -8.55
CA ALA A 396 -26.61 20.59 -7.86
C ALA A 396 -27.85 19.81 -8.31
N ALA A 397 -27.97 19.45 -9.59
CA ALA A 397 -29.03 18.59 -10.08
C ALA A 397 -29.03 17.21 -9.38
N ARG A 398 -27.87 16.59 -9.24
CA ARG A 398 -27.68 15.34 -8.48
C ARG A 398 -28.08 15.52 -7.02
N ALA A 399 -27.63 16.60 -6.39
CA ALA A 399 -27.95 16.92 -4.99
C ALA A 399 -29.46 17.06 -4.78
N LEU A 400 -30.14 17.79 -5.65
CA LEU A 400 -31.61 17.95 -5.62
C LEU A 400 -32.34 16.62 -5.76
N GLY A 401 -31.86 15.73 -6.65
CA GLY A 401 -32.36 14.35 -6.76
C GLY A 401 -32.15 13.55 -5.47
N SER A 402 -31.00 13.72 -4.82
CA SER A 402 -30.68 13.06 -3.53
C SER A 402 -31.52 13.59 -2.38
N ILE A 403 -31.83 14.89 -2.33
CA ILE A 403 -32.71 15.49 -1.31
C ILE A 403 -34.14 14.96 -1.49
N GLY A 404 -34.62 14.90 -2.71
CA GLY A 404 -35.92 14.29 -3.00
C GLY A 404 -37.11 15.21 -2.82
N ASP A 405 -36.94 16.53 -2.77
CA ASP A 405 -38.00 17.49 -2.60
C ASP A 405 -38.74 17.79 -3.92
N PRO A 406 -40.10 17.76 -3.95
CA PRO A 406 -40.88 17.99 -5.15
C PRO A 406 -40.66 19.36 -5.84
N ARG A 407 -40.17 20.36 -5.14
CA ARG A 407 -39.84 21.67 -5.72
C ARG A 407 -38.78 21.62 -6.80
N ALA A 408 -37.92 20.63 -6.74
CA ALA A 408 -36.85 20.43 -7.73
C ALA A 408 -37.34 19.83 -9.07
N VAL A 409 -38.59 19.30 -9.15
CA VAL A 409 -39.09 18.60 -10.33
C VAL A 409 -39.12 19.50 -11.57
N GLU A 410 -39.72 20.68 -11.44
CA GLU A 410 -39.87 21.58 -12.59
C GLU A 410 -38.51 22.07 -13.13
N PRO A 411 -37.59 22.59 -12.29
CA PRO A 411 -36.25 22.99 -12.74
C PRO A 411 -35.46 21.83 -13.38
N LEU A 412 -35.52 20.65 -12.79
CA LEU A 412 -34.81 19.47 -13.33
C LEU A 412 -35.43 19.00 -14.66
N SER A 413 -36.74 19.12 -14.81
CA SER A 413 -37.43 18.78 -16.07
C SER A 413 -37.00 19.67 -17.25
N GLN A 414 -36.70 20.91 -17.00
CA GLN A 414 -36.15 21.84 -18.00
C GLN A 414 -34.73 21.43 -18.41
N LEU A 415 -33.89 20.94 -17.47
CA LEU A 415 -32.52 20.51 -17.72
C LEU A 415 -32.43 19.23 -18.57
N VAL A 416 -33.49 18.44 -18.67
CA VAL A 416 -33.52 17.25 -19.57
C VAL A 416 -33.33 17.64 -21.05
N HIS A 417 -33.64 18.87 -21.39
CA HIS A 417 -33.48 19.43 -22.74
C HIS A 417 -32.24 20.29 -22.91
N SER A 418 -31.35 20.35 -21.91
CA SER A 418 -30.11 21.12 -21.99
C SER A 418 -29.22 20.68 -23.13
N ASP A 419 -28.52 21.62 -23.78
CA ASP A 419 -27.54 21.30 -24.81
C ASP A 419 -26.33 20.49 -24.29
N ARG A 420 -26.04 20.62 -23.02
CA ARG A 420 -24.96 19.89 -22.33
C ARG A 420 -25.36 18.46 -22.00
N ALA A 421 -24.61 17.49 -22.52
CA ALA A 421 -24.89 16.06 -22.32
C ALA A 421 -24.74 15.60 -20.86
N ASP A 422 -23.78 16.15 -20.13
CA ASP A 422 -23.56 15.90 -18.70
C ASP A 422 -24.75 16.38 -17.86
N VAL A 423 -25.24 17.58 -18.13
CA VAL A 423 -26.42 18.16 -17.46
C VAL A 423 -27.67 17.32 -17.73
N ARG A 424 -27.93 16.95 -19.01
CA ARG A 424 -29.08 16.09 -19.34
C ARG A 424 -29.04 14.77 -18.59
N ARG A 425 -27.86 14.13 -18.54
CA ARG A 425 -27.69 12.83 -17.87
C ARG A 425 -28.00 12.95 -16.37
N GLU A 426 -27.42 13.96 -15.70
CA GLU A 426 -27.63 14.16 -14.28
C GLU A 426 -29.07 14.59 -13.96
N ALA A 427 -29.72 15.40 -14.80
CA ALA A 427 -31.12 15.77 -14.66
C ALA A 427 -32.06 14.54 -14.74
N VAL A 428 -31.84 13.67 -15.72
CA VAL A 428 -32.59 12.41 -15.84
C VAL A 428 -32.35 11.49 -14.64
N ALA A 429 -31.11 11.37 -14.17
CA ALA A 429 -30.79 10.59 -12.99
C ALA A 429 -31.44 11.15 -11.72
N ALA A 430 -31.41 12.48 -11.58
CA ALA A 430 -32.04 13.19 -10.46
C ALA A 430 -33.56 13.03 -10.45
N LEU A 431 -34.21 13.15 -11.60
CA LEU A 431 -35.66 12.92 -11.72
C LEU A 431 -36.04 11.48 -11.40
N ARG A 432 -35.23 10.48 -11.76
CA ARG A 432 -35.42 9.08 -11.36
C ARG A 432 -35.30 8.89 -9.86
N ALA A 433 -34.32 9.52 -9.24
CA ALA A 433 -34.14 9.48 -7.79
C ALA A 433 -35.31 10.14 -7.06
N LEU A 434 -35.79 11.27 -7.58
CA LEU A 434 -37.00 11.94 -7.09
C LEU A 434 -38.26 11.07 -7.23
N ALA A 435 -38.44 10.42 -8.39
CA ALA A 435 -39.59 9.54 -8.62
C ALA A 435 -39.68 8.40 -7.60
N ALA A 436 -38.53 7.90 -7.14
CA ALA A 436 -38.48 6.86 -6.12
C ALA A 436 -38.86 7.36 -4.71
N LYS A 437 -38.84 8.66 -4.47
CA LYS A 437 -39.11 9.29 -3.16
C LYS A 437 -40.46 9.99 -3.09
N VAL A 438 -41.03 10.35 -4.24
CA VAL A 438 -42.32 11.06 -4.33
C VAL A 438 -43.46 10.04 -4.40
N GLU A 439 -44.49 10.22 -3.58
CA GLU A 439 -45.68 9.35 -3.63
C GLU A 439 -46.36 9.36 -5.01
N PRO A 440 -46.80 8.21 -5.52
CA PRO A 440 -47.43 8.14 -6.86
C PRO A 440 -48.65 9.01 -7.02
N SER A 441 -49.36 9.34 -5.96
CA SER A 441 -50.53 10.25 -5.92
C SER A 441 -50.16 11.71 -6.01
N HIS A 442 -48.91 12.08 -5.83
CA HIS A 442 -48.46 13.46 -5.84
C HIS A 442 -48.38 14.00 -7.29
N SER A 443 -48.84 15.25 -7.52
CA SER A 443 -48.80 15.90 -8.83
C SER A 443 -47.41 15.95 -9.48
N ALA A 444 -46.37 15.92 -8.67
CA ALA A 444 -44.96 15.85 -9.08
C ALA A 444 -44.64 14.52 -9.79
N ALA A 445 -45.25 13.40 -9.40
CA ALA A 445 -45.00 12.10 -10.05
C ALA A 445 -45.46 12.11 -11.55
N ALA A 446 -46.60 12.78 -11.81
CA ALA A 446 -47.07 12.93 -13.20
C ALA A 446 -46.14 13.83 -14.02
N LYS A 447 -45.63 14.91 -13.47
CA LYS A 447 -44.65 15.79 -14.13
C LYS A 447 -43.31 15.08 -14.42
N ILE A 448 -42.80 14.30 -13.46
CA ILE A 448 -41.60 13.48 -13.66
C ILE A 448 -41.80 12.49 -14.80
N ALA A 449 -42.96 11.79 -14.85
CA ALA A 449 -43.26 10.84 -15.91
C ALA A 449 -43.34 11.50 -17.29
N ALA A 450 -43.89 12.72 -17.36
CA ALA A 450 -43.95 13.51 -18.58
C ALA A 450 -42.57 14.04 -19.05
N ALA A 451 -41.67 14.36 -18.13
CA ALA A 451 -40.34 14.86 -18.45
C ALA A 451 -39.34 13.76 -18.81
N MET A 452 -39.61 12.51 -18.43
CA MET A 452 -38.69 11.41 -18.69
C MET A 452 -38.65 11.03 -20.17
N PRO A 453 -37.46 10.94 -20.80
CA PRO A 453 -37.36 10.43 -22.15
C PRO A 453 -37.92 8.99 -22.23
N ALA A 454 -38.69 8.71 -23.27
CA ALA A 454 -39.23 7.38 -23.47
C ALA A 454 -38.11 6.32 -23.45
N PRO A 455 -38.32 5.17 -22.82
CA PRO A 455 -37.31 4.11 -22.83
C PRO A 455 -37.04 3.75 -24.30
N LYS A 456 -35.78 3.85 -24.73
CA LYS A 456 -35.38 3.32 -26.03
C LYS A 456 -35.64 1.82 -25.99
N SER A 457 -36.63 1.37 -26.77
CA SER A 457 -36.88 -0.05 -26.96
C SER A 457 -35.71 -0.61 -27.75
N ASP A 458 -34.81 -1.30 -27.08
CA ASP A 458 -33.74 -2.11 -27.66
C ASP A 458 -34.36 -3.39 -28.26
N HIS A 459 -35.24 -3.18 -29.29
CA HIS A 459 -35.63 -4.23 -30.18
C HIS A 459 -35.53 -3.70 -31.61
N VAL A 460 -34.33 -3.76 -32.18
CA VAL A 460 -34.12 -3.76 -33.60
C VAL A 460 -34.24 -5.22 -34.09
N PRO A 461 -35.29 -5.60 -34.80
CA PRO A 461 -35.29 -6.90 -35.46
C PRO A 461 -34.29 -6.87 -36.61
N PHE A 462 -33.29 -7.72 -36.47
CA PHE A 462 -32.31 -7.98 -37.52
C PHE A 462 -33.05 -8.59 -38.73
N ARG A 463 -33.33 -7.79 -39.76
CA ARG A 463 -33.86 -8.26 -41.05
C ARG A 463 -32.68 -8.37 -42.01
N VAL A 464 -32.29 -9.59 -42.25
CA VAL A 464 -31.41 -9.96 -43.36
C VAL A 464 -32.22 -9.85 -44.62
N GLU A 465 -31.89 -8.92 -45.53
CA GLU A 465 -32.30 -9.00 -46.93
C GLU A 465 -31.06 -9.16 -47.80
N ALA A 466 -31.05 -10.31 -48.49
CA ALA A 466 -30.09 -10.67 -49.49
C ALA A 466 -30.34 -9.89 -50.80
N GLY A 467 -29.25 -9.52 -51.39
CA GLY A 467 -28.91 -8.89 -52.61
C GLY A 467 -29.86 -8.83 -53.80
N ARG A 468 -29.64 -7.82 -54.59
CA ARG A 468 -29.51 -7.92 -56.06
C ARG A 468 -29.01 -6.59 -56.64
N GLY A 469 -28.02 -6.74 -57.50
CA GLY A 469 -27.30 -5.69 -58.18
C GLY A 469 -28.07 -4.91 -59.21
N GLY A 470 -27.47 -3.87 -59.71
CA GLY A 470 -27.89 -3.22 -60.93
C GLY A 470 -27.45 -1.77 -61.10
N ARG A 471 -26.37 -1.60 -61.86
CA ARG A 471 -26.10 -0.57 -62.89
C ARG A 471 -25.90 0.86 -62.54
N VAL A 472 -24.69 1.26 -62.86
CA VAL A 472 -24.12 2.54 -63.30
C VAL A 472 -25.06 3.35 -64.19
N ALA A 473 -25.12 4.68 -63.95
CA ALA A 473 -25.41 5.69 -65.00
C ALA A 473 -24.63 6.98 -64.63
N GLU A 474 -23.81 7.32 -65.60
CA GLU A 474 -23.04 8.59 -65.69
C GLU A 474 -23.96 9.80 -65.87
N GLY A 475 -23.55 10.94 -65.48
CA GLY A 475 -24.19 12.23 -65.72
C GLY A 475 -23.44 13.41 -65.18
N THR A 476 -22.51 13.94 -65.94
CA THR A 476 -21.79 15.19 -65.76
C THR A 476 -22.61 16.43 -66.21
N PRO A 477 -22.13 17.65 -66.15
CA PRO A 477 -22.60 18.70 -65.23
C PRO A 477 -23.08 19.94 -66.05
N ARG A 478 -23.69 20.86 -65.37
CA ARG A 478 -23.90 22.25 -65.82
C ARG A 478 -24.08 23.13 -64.60
N GLY A 479 -23.26 24.13 -64.31
CA GLY A 479 -23.05 25.34 -65.08
C GLY A 479 -23.61 26.52 -64.29
N VAL A 480 -22.75 27.21 -63.72
CA VAL A 480 -22.69 28.58 -63.09
C VAL A 480 -23.67 29.59 -63.61
N PRO A 481 -24.15 30.62 -62.82
CA PRO A 481 -23.38 31.86 -62.94
C PRO A 481 -23.24 32.64 -61.64
N LEU A 482 -22.11 33.40 -61.58
CA LEU A 482 -21.80 34.46 -60.62
C LEU A 482 -22.70 35.69 -60.90
N PRO A 483 -23.04 36.48 -59.88
CA PRO A 483 -23.16 37.92 -60.08
C PRO A 483 -22.37 38.79 -59.08
N GLY A 484 -21.67 39.76 -59.60
CA GLY A 484 -21.84 41.17 -59.32
C GLY A 484 -21.22 41.72 -58.04
N LEU A 485 -20.03 42.32 -58.26
CA LEU A 485 -19.44 43.37 -57.43
C LEU A 485 -20.33 44.58 -57.30
N SER A 486 -20.52 45.15 -56.10
CA SER A 486 -20.74 46.59 -55.86
C SER A 486 -20.50 46.91 -54.36
N PRO A 487 -20.34 48.18 -53.91
CA PRO A 487 -19.03 48.63 -53.43
C PRO A 487 -18.98 48.99 -51.93
N THR A 488 -17.78 48.99 -51.38
CA THR A 488 -17.23 49.79 -50.29
C THR A 488 -18.17 50.33 -49.23
N ALA A 489 -18.07 49.76 -48.01
CA ALA A 489 -18.33 50.44 -46.76
C ALA A 489 -17.06 50.43 -45.88
N ALA A 490 -16.75 51.55 -45.25
CA ALA A 490 -15.56 51.83 -44.47
C ALA A 490 -15.36 50.87 -43.28
N PRO A 491 -14.11 50.63 -42.83
CA PRO A 491 -13.85 49.69 -41.73
C PRO A 491 -14.34 50.27 -40.40
N SER A 492 -15.24 49.53 -39.74
CA SER A 492 -15.56 49.70 -38.33
C SER A 492 -14.37 49.38 -37.47
N PRO A 493 -14.19 50.03 -36.31
CA PRO A 493 -13.06 49.77 -35.42
C PRO A 493 -13.14 48.35 -34.87
N PRO A 494 -11.98 47.74 -34.57
CA PRO A 494 -11.93 46.34 -34.13
C PRO A 494 -12.77 46.21 -32.81
N ARG A 495 -13.80 45.39 -32.86
CA ARG A 495 -14.44 44.88 -31.66
C ARG A 495 -13.39 44.12 -30.86
N VAL A 496 -13.08 44.66 -29.68
CA VAL A 496 -12.36 43.87 -28.67
C VAL A 496 -13.22 42.61 -28.44
N ALA A 497 -12.69 41.50 -28.94
CA ALA A 497 -13.34 40.21 -28.70
C ALA A 497 -13.41 39.98 -27.20
N ALA A 498 -14.58 39.64 -26.69
CA ALA A 498 -14.74 39.19 -25.33
C ALA A 498 -13.78 38.00 -25.10
N PRO A 499 -13.16 37.89 -23.92
CA PRO A 499 -12.28 36.78 -23.64
C PRO A 499 -13.00 35.46 -23.88
N LEU A 500 -12.42 34.63 -24.75
CA LEU A 500 -12.96 33.30 -25.03
C LEU A 500 -13.06 32.52 -23.74
N GLN A 501 -14.25 32.08 -23.36
CA GLN A 501 -14.42 31.13 -22.26
C GLN A 501 -13.98 29.75 -22.79
N PHE A 502 -12.77 29.34 -22.44
CA PHE A 502 -12.10 28.14 -22.97
C PHE A 502 -12.66 26.80 -22.48
N GLY A 503 -13.76 26.80 -21.70
CA GLY A 503 -14.39 25.57 -21.20
C GLY A 503 -15.22 24.80 -22.22
N ASP A 504 -15.77 25.47 -23.24
CA ASP A 504 -16.61 24.82 -24.24
C ASP A 504 -16.50 25.56 -25.59
N LEU A 505 -15.57 25.13 -26.42
CA LEU A 505 -15.43 25.63 -27.78
C LEU A 505 -16.38 24.84 -28.69
N PRO A 506 -17.45 25.47 -29.24
CA PRO A 506 -18.37 24.78 -30.13
C PRO A 506 -17.69 24.35 -31.44
N ALA A 507 -18.25 23.31 -32.09
CA ALA A 507 -17.81 22.89 -33.39
C ALA A 507 -17.91 24.08 -34.40
N GLY A 508 -16.88 24.20 -35.26
CA GLY A 508 -16.76 25.31 -36.18
C GLY A 508 -16.02 26.54 -35.64
N THR A 509 -15.69 26.57 -34.32
CA THR A 509 -14.87 27.67 -33.79
C THR A 509 -13.50 27.69 -34.46
N ARG A 510 -13.04 28.88 -34.87
CA ARG A 510 -11.70 29.11 -35.44
C ARG A 510 -10.79 29.66 -34.37
N LEU A 511 -9.65 29.01 -34.16
CA LEU A 511 -8.60 29.45 -33.26
C LEU A 511 -7.39 29.84 -34.08
N LEU A 512 -6.81 31.04 -33.83
CA LEU A 512 -5.67 31.59 -34.53
C LEU A 512 -5.83 31.60 -36.08
N GLU A 513 -7.10 31.64 -36.56
CA GLU A 513 -7.47 31.54 -37.98
C GLU A 513 -6.95 30.27 -38.71
N ARG A 514 -6.29 29.37 -37.98
CA ARG A 514 -5.64 28.16 -38.47
C ARG A 514 -6.35 26.89 -38.04
N TYR A 515 -6.79 26.81 -36.78
CA TYR A 515 -7.33 25.58 -36.21
C TYR A 515 -8.86 25.63 -36.17
N HIS A 516 -9.52 24.69 -36.82
CA HIS A 516 -10.97 24.58 -36.87
C HIS A 516 -11.44 23.48 -35.94
N VAL A 517 -12.11 23.84 -34.85
CA VAL A 517 -12.64 22.88 -33.88
C VAL A 517 -13.71 22.00 -34.54
N GLN A 518 -13.48 20.72 -34.57
CA GLN A 518 -14.47 19.74 -35.02
C GLN A 518 -15.35 19.27 -33.87
N ARG A 519 -14.74 18.82 -32.78
CA ARG A 519 -15.47 18.36 -31.59
C ARG A 519 -14.58 18.35 -30.37
N ARG A 520 -15.20 18.38 -29.19
CA ARG A 520 -14.50 18.08 -27.95
C ARG A 520 -14.28 16.57 -27.85
N VAL A 521 -13.08 16.14 -27.50
CA VAL A 521 -12.69 14.74 -27.26
C VAL A 521 -12.86 14.37 -25.80
N GLY A 522 -12.43 15.26 -24.89
CA GLY A 522 -12.52 15.02 -23.45
C GLY A 522 -12.16 16.24 -22.62
N THR A 523 -12.43 16.16 -21.33
CA THR A 523 -12.02 17.18 -20.34
C THR A 523 -11.37 16.44 -19.17
N GLY A 524 -10.24 16.92 -18.69
CA GLY A 524 -9.52 16.37 -17.54
C GLY A 524 -8.92 17.48 -16.68
N GLY A 525 -8.30 17.13 -15.57
CA GLY A 525 -7.71 18.09 -14.61
C GLY A 525 -6.69 19.06 -15.24
N PHE A 526 -6.05 18.69 -16.32
CA PHE A 526 -5.04 19.51 -17.01
C PHE A 526 -5.60 20.40 -18.12
N GLY A 527 -6.88 20.22 -18.49
CA GLY A 527 -7.49 20.99 -19.54
C GLY A 527 -8.49 20.24 -20.39
N THR A 528 -8.96 20.89 -21.48
CA THR A 528 -9.93 20.35 -22.41
C THR A 528 -9.26 19.97 -23.73
N VAL A 529 -9.59 18.79 -24.23
CA VAL A 529 -9.00 18.20 -25.44
C VAL A 529 -10.00 18.31 -26.59
N TYR A 530 -9.57 18.91 -27.69
CA TYR A 530 -10.36 19.10 -28.89
C TYR A 530 -9.72 18.39 -30.09
N LEU A 531 -10.53 17.78 -30.93
CA LEU A 531 -10.16 17.40 -32.29
C LEU A 531 -10.35 18.63 -33.16
N VAL A 532 -9.31 19.04 -33.85
CA VAL A 532 -9.33 20.20 -34.74
C VAL A 532 -8.70 19.86 -36.09
N VAL A 533 -9.08 20.57 -37.13
CA VAL A 533 -8.40 20.54 -38.42
C VAL A 533 -7.43 21.71 -38.49
N ASP A 534 -6.19 21.43 -38.74
CA ASP A 534 -5.18 22.42 -39.07
C ASP A 534 -5.31 22.82 -40.57
N SER A 535 -5.83 24.01 -40.82
CA SER A 535 -6.12 24.47 -42.17
C SER A 535 -4.87 24.69 -43.01
N ALA A 536 -3.70 24.82 -42.40
CA ALA A 536 -2.43 25.00 -43.10
C ALA A 536 -1.91 23.72 -43.78
N VAL A 537 -2.14 22.57 -43.13
CA VAL A 537 -1.70 21.24 -43.61
C VAL A 537 -2.85 20.31 -43.98
N GLN A 538 -4.10 20.71 -43.71
CA GLN A 538 -5.31 19.93 -43.94
C GLN A 538 -5.34 18.58 -43.18
N GLU A 539 -4.77 18.55 -41.97
CA GLU A 539 -4.71 17.36 -41.15
C GLU A 539 -5.53 17.52 -39.89
N GLU A 540 -6.09 16.42 -39.42
CA GLU A 540 -6.70 16.33 -38.10
C GLU A 540 -5.62 16.22 -37.02
N ILE A 541 -5.69 17.10 -36.02
CA ILE A 541 -4.78 17.11 -34.88
C ILE A 541 -5.57 17.26 -33.58
N ILE A 542 -4.93 16.92 -32.48
CA ILE A 542 -5.43 17.19 -31.13
C ILE A 542 -4.91 18.54 -30.65
N LEU A 543 -5.81 19.36 -30.12
CA LEU A 543 -5.50 20.57 -29.40
C LEU A 543 -5.93 20.44 -27.95
N LYS A 544 -4.97 20.34 -27.02
CA LYS A 544 -5.21 20.31 -25.59
C LYS A 544 -5.07 21.71 -25.03
N VAL A 545 -6.20 22.35 -24.71
CA VAL A 545 -6.24 23.69 -24.09
C VAL A 545 -6.07 23.52 -22.60
N LEU A 546 -5.04 24.15 -22.06
CA LEU A 546 -4.69 24.03 -20.63
C LEU A 546 -5.70 24.80 -19.77
N ASN A 547 -5.93 24.26 -18.56
CA ASN A 547 -6.80 24.93 -17.59
C ASN A 547 -6.24 26.35 -17.29
N PRO A 548 -7.05 27.41 -17.35
CA PRO A 548 -6.63 28.78 -17.06
C PRO A 548 -5.93 28.96 -15.70
N GLN A 549 -6.30 28.15 -14.72
CA GLN A 549 -5.66 28.16 -13.40
C GLN A 549 -4.19 27.76 -13.43
N LEU A 550 -3.77 26.90 -14.37
CA LEU A 550 -2.35 26.58 -14.61
C LEU A 550 -1.58 27.74 -15.26
N SER A 551 -2.30 28.70 -15.82
CA SER A 551 -1.76 29.86 -16.53
C SER A 551 -1.45 31.05 -15.61
N VAL A 552 -1.80 31.01 -14.31
CA VAL A 552 -1.62 32.13 -13.38
C VAL A 552 -0.18 32.24 -12.88
N ASP A 553 0.58 31.11 -12.76
CA ASP A 553 1.99 31.15 -12.35
C ASP A 553 2.94 31.17 -13.56
N ALA A 554 3.49 32.34 -13.84
CA ALA A 554 4.47 32.53 -14.92
C ALA A 554 5.74 31.64 -14.78
N ASN A 555 6.07 31.19 -13.55
CA ASN A 555 7.18 30.26 -13.34
C ASN A 555 6.77 28.81 -13.67
N ALA A 556 5.53 28.43 -13.35
CA ALA A 556 4.99 27.14 -13.74
C ALA A 556 4.91 27.01 -15.26
N ILE A 557 4.43 28.05 -15.96
CA ILE A 557 4.39 28.05 -17.43
C ILE A 557 5.80 27.94 -18.01
N ARG A 558 6.78 28.69 -17.49
CA ARG A 558 8.16 28.61 -18.00
C ARG A 558 8.73 27.20 -17.86
N ARG A 559 8.52 26.53 -16.74
CA ARG A 559 8.94 25.15 -16.52
C ARG A 559 8.22 24.18 -17.46
N PHE A 560 6.91 24.33 -17.58
CA PHE A 560 6.09 23.56 -18.50
C PHE A 560 6.60 23.66 -19.95
N VAL A 561 6.83 24.88 -20.44
CA VAL A 561 7.39 25.12 -21.79
C VAL A 561 8.79 24.50 -21.93
N GLN A 562 9.59 24.51 -20.87
CA GLN A 562 10.93 23.90 -20.89
C GLN A 562 10.85 22.36 -20.98
N GLU A 563 9.95 21.73 -20.26
CA GLU A 563 9.70 20.29 -20.36
C GLU A 563 9.07 19.89 -21.70
N LEU A 564 8.13 20.68 -22.20
CA LEU A 564 7.58 20.47 -23.55
C LEU A 564 8.68 20.52 -24.63
N LYS A 565 9.65 21.42 -24.51
CA LYS A 565 10.80 21.46 -25.43
C LYS A 565 11.61 20.17 -25.43
N LEU A 566 11.74 19.50 -24.28
CA LEU A 566 12.40 18.19 -24.18
C LEU A 566 11.51 17.10 -24.76
N THR A 567 10.23 17.11 -24.41
CA THR A 567 9.25 16.10 -24.87
C THR A 567 9.08 16.15 -26.41
N ARG A 568 9.14 17.32 -27.04
CA ARG A 568 9.13 17.45 -28.53
C ARG A 568 10.29 16.74 -29.22
N ARG A 569 11.39 16.45 -28.52
CA ARG A 569 12.53 15.70 -29.06
C ARG A 569 12.27 14.20 -29.14
N ILE A 570 11.24 13.71 -28.42
CA ILE A 570 10.90 12.32 -28.46
C ILE A 570 10.19 12.04 -29.79
N THR A 571 10.84 11.27 -30.65
CA THR A 571 10.24 10.77 -31.90
C THR A 571 10.27 9.27 -31.84
N HIS A 572 9.13 8.67 -31.50
CA HIS A 572 8.99 7.22 -31.37
C HIS A 572 7.56 6.78 -31.72
N ARG A 573 7.41 5.62 -32.36
CA ARG A 573 6.10 5.09 -32.77
C ARG A 573 5.11 4.92 -31.63
N ASN A 574 5.62 4.62 -30.46
CA ASN A 574 4.81 4.39 -29.24
C ASN A 574 4.70 5.63 -28.33
N VAL A 575 5.03 6.80 -28.83
CA VAL A 575 4.85 8.08 -28.12
C VAL A 575 4.06 9.02 -29.00
N ILE A 576 3.08 9.70 -28.44
CA ILE A 576 2.30 10.70 -29.18
C ILE A 576 3.22 11.88 -29.55
N ARG A 577 3.19 12.30 -30.79
CA ARG A 577 4.03 13.40 -31.27
C ARG A 577 3.45 14.74 -30.88
N ILE A 578 4.18 15.53 -30.14
CA ILE A 578 3.82 16.92 -29.85
C ILE A 578 4.31 17.82 -31.00
N HIS A 579 3.41 18.62 -31.55
CA HIS A 579 3.71 19.53 -32.65
C HIS A 579 4.13 20.86 -32.11
N ASP A 580 3.30 21.58 -31.36
CA ASP A 580 3.62 22.92 -30.89
C ASP A 580 2.93 23.31 -29.59
N PHE A 581 3.45 24.37 -28.98
CA PHE A 581 2.83 25.08 -27.86
C PHE A 581 2.26 26.40 -28.36
N LEU A 582 1.01 26.64 -28.09
CA LEU A 582 0.28 27.78 -28.68
C LEU A 582 -0.23 28.69 -27.54
N ASP A 583 -0.17 30.00 -27.80
CA ASP A 583 -0.88 31.00 -27.02
C ASP A 583 -2.17 31.38 -27.76
N LEU A 584 -3.28 31.14 -27.13
CA LEU A 584 -4.63 31.39 -27.64
C LEU A 584 -5.22 32.65 -26.98
N ASN A 585 -4.52 33.80 -27.10
CA ASN A 585 -4.90 35.09 -26.50
C ASN A 585 -5.03 35.03 -24.97
N GLY A 586 -3.99 34.48 -24.32
CA GLY A 586 -3.88 34.36 -22.86
C GLY A 586 -4.26 32.98 -22.28
N ALA A 587 -4.82 32.08 -23.12
CA ALA A 587 -4.89 30.67 -22.77
C ALA A 587 -3.82 29.89 -23.52
N HIS A 588 -3.25 28.90 -22.89
CA HIS A 588 -2.20 28.10 -23.48
C HIS A 588 -2.74 26.76 -23.98
N ALA A 589 -2.23 26.27 -25.09
CA ALA A 589 -2.61 24.98 -25.66
C ALA A 589 -1.40 24.22 -26.19
N VAL A 590 -1.51 22.91 -26.24
CA VAL A 590 -0.54 21.99 -26.85
C VAL A 590 -1.21 21.33 -28.05
N SER A 591 -0.60 21.47 -29.22
CA SER A 591 -1.01 20.74 -30.42
C SER A 591 -0.22 19.44 -30.55
N MET A 592 -0.91 18.35 -30.88
CA MET A 592 -0.30 17.02 -30.99
C MET A 592 -0.99 16.15 -32.04
N GLU A 593 -0.34 15.09 -32.41
CA GLU A 593 -0.82 14.06 -33.31
C GLU A 593 -2.23 13.57 -32.90
N TYR A 594 -3.14 13.44 -33.86
CA TYR A 594 -4.38 12.71 -33.68
C TYR A 594 -4.12 11.23 -33.95
N PHE A 595 -4.44 10.40 -32.95
CA PHE A 595 -4.33 8.95 -33.03
C PHE A 595 -5.70 8.32 -32.75
N PRO A 596 -6.37 7.76 -33.78
CA PRO A 596 -7.65 7.08 -33.63
C PRO A 596 -7.52 5.88 -32.69
N SER A 597 -8.04 5.98 -31.48
CA SER A 597 -7.76 5.03 -30.41
C SER A 597 -8.77 5.13 -29.27
N ARG A 598 -8.71 4.15 -28.38
CA ARG A 598 -9.31 4.22 -27.04
C ARG A 598 -8.18 4.20 -26.02
N ASP A 599 -8.35 4.81 -24.86
CA ASP A 599 -7.38 4.62 -23.79
C ASP A 599 -7.55 3.25 -23.13
N LEU A 600 -6.44 2.76 -22.59
CA LEU A 600 -6.36 1.44 -21.96
C LEU A 600 -7.30 1.32 -20.75
N GLY A 601 -7.57 2.42 -20.03
CA GLY A 601 -8.50 2.43 -18.90
C GLY A 601 -9.93 2.12 -19.32
N HIS A 602 -10.42 2.73 -20.41
CA HIS A 602 -11.72 2.40 -20.97
C HIS A 602 -11.78 0.95 -21.45
N ILE A 603 -10.71 0.45 -22.07
CA ILE A 603 -10.64 -0.95 -22.50
C ILE A 603 -10.74 -1.90 -21.31
N LEU A 604 -10.04 -1.63 -20.22
CA LEU A 604 -10.09 -2.48 -19.01
C LEU A 604 -11.46 -2.45 -18.33
N VAL A 605 -12.16 -1.32 -18.36
CA VAL A 605 -13.52 -1.23 -17.81
C VAL A 605 -14.53 -1.99 -18.67
N GLU A 606 -14.40 -1.94 -20.00
CA GLU A 606 -15.33 -2.58 -20.93
C GLU A 606 -15.07 -4.07 -21.12
N GLU A 607 -13.79 -4.46 -21.26
CA GLU A 607 -13.39 -5.81 -21.64
C GLU A 607 -12.95 -6.67 -20.42
N GLY A 608 -12.69 -6.04 -19.28
CA GLY A 608 -12.16 -6.71 -18.07
C GLY A 608 -10.68 -7.06 -18.19
N PRO A 609 -10.19 -8.04 -17.40
CA PRO A 609 -8.78 -8.40 -17.38
C PRO A 609 -8.32 -8.97 -18.73
N MET A 610 -7.11 -8.62 -19.11
CA MET A 610 -6.56 -8.98 -20.41
C MET A 610 -5.91 -10.36 -20.39
N ARG A 611 -5.90 -11.02 -21.55
CA ARG A 611 -5.05 -12.20 -21.76
C ARG A 611 -3.58 -11.80 -21.60
N PRO A 612 -2.76 -12.64 -20.96
CA PRO A 612 -1.36 -12.32 -20.69
C PRO A 612 -0.56 -11.92 -21.92
N GLU A 613 -0.80 -12.57 -23.06
CA GLU A 613 -0.09 -12.28 -24.32
C GLU A 613 -0.38 -10.86 -24.82
N ARG A 614 -1.65 -10.43 -24.76
CA ARG A 614 -2.06 -9.09 -25.18
C ARG A 614 -1.51 -8.03 -24.22
N ALA A 615 -1.63 -8.27 -22.92
CA ALA A 615 -1.10 -7.38 -21.91
C ALA A 615 0.40 -7.15 -22.07
N LEU A 616 1.17 -8.23 -22.24
CA LEU A 616 2.61 -8.15 -22.40
C LEU A 616 3.05 -7.47 -23.71
N ARG A 617 2.30 -7.65 -24.83
CA ARG A 617 2.58 -6.92 -26.08
C ARG A 617 2.41 -5.42 -25.92
N LEU A 618 1.34 -4.98 -25.25
CA LEU A 618 1.12 -3.56 -24.94
C LEU A 618 2.21 -3.01 -24.03
N VAL A 619 2.57 -3.76 -22.99
CA VAL A 619 3.65 -3.37 -22.06
C VAL A 619 5.01 -3.27 -22.76
N ALA A 620 5.33 -4.20 -23.67
CA ALA A 620 6.55 -4.14 -24.46
C ALA A 620 6.64 -2.83 -25.26
N GLN A 621 5.55 -2.43 -25.90
CA GLN A 621 5.47 -1.16 -26.64
C GLN A 621 5.58 0.06 -25.72
N VAL A 622 4.96 0.03 -24.56
CA VAL A 622 5.10 1.08 -23.53
C VAL A 622 6.57 1.17 -23.08
N CYS A 623 7.23 0.04 -22.83
CA CYS A 623 8.66 0.03 -22.47
C CYS A 623 9.54 0.65 -23.57
N GLN A 624 9.25 0.39 -24.86
CA GLN A 624 9.99 0.99 -25.98
C GLN A 624 9.81 2.50 -26.03
N GLY A 625 8.56 2.98 -25.89
CA GLY A 625 8.25 4.40 -25.87
C GLY A 625 8.91 5.14 -24.72
N LEU A 626 8.87 4.56 -23.50
CA LEU A 626 9.54 5.14 -22.33
C LEU A 626 11.07 5.09 -22.44
N ALA A 627 11.64 4.04 -23.03
CA ALA A 627 13.09 3.99 -23.26
C ALA A 627 13.55 5.18 -24.11
N ALA A 628 12.81 5.52 -25.19
CA ALA A 628 13.11 6.68 -26.02
C ALA A 628 12.97 8.02 -25.25
N ALA A 629 12.02 8.11 -24.33
CA ALA A 629 11.84 9.29 -23.48
C ALA A 629 12.98 9.43 -22.46
N HIS A 630 13.33 8.34 -21.79
CA HIS A 630 14.40 8.32 -20.78
C HIS A 630 15.77 8.64 -21.38
N GLU A 631 16.04 8.27 -22.64
CA GLU A 631 17.28 8.64 -23.36
C GLU A 631 17.46 10.15 -23.50
N VAL A 632 16.38 10.90 -23.64
CA VAL A 632 16.44 12.38 -23.72
C VAL A 632 16.26 13.04 -22.35
N GLY A 633 16.28 12.24 -21.26
CA GLY A 633 16.18 12.71 -19.89
C GLY A 633 14.76 13.07 -19.44
N VAL A 634 13.71 12.57 -20.13
CA VAL A 634 12.31 12.81 -19.77
C VAL A 634 11.74 11.61 -19.03
N ILE A 635 11.27 11.82 -17.79
CA ILE A 635 10.56 10.83 -16.97
C ILE A 635 9.07 11.20 -17.02
N HIS A 636 8.20 10.21 -17.22
CA HIS A 636 6.76 10.44 -17.40
C HIS A 636 6.04 10.82 -16.11
N ARG A 637 6.29 10.11 -15.01
CA ARG A 637 5.79 10.34 -13.64
C ARG A 637 4.29 10.11 -13.42
N ASP A 638 3.51 9.88 -14.46
CA ASP A 638 2.05 9.60 -14.38
C ASP A 638 1.65 8.49 -15.37
N ILE A 639 2.41 7.38 -15.40
CA ILE A 639 2.05 6.21 -16.19
C ILE A 639 0.85 5.52 -15.55
N LYS A 640 -0.22 5.41 -16.35
CA LYS A 640 -1.49 4.77 -15.97
C LYS A 640 -2.27 4.36 -17.21
N PRO A 641 -3.28 3.49 -17.11
CA PRO A 641 -4.07 3.04 -18.27
C PRO A 641 -4.68 4.20 -19.06
N ALA A 642 -5.17 5.25 -18.43
CA ALA A 642 -5.75 6.42 -19.11
C ALA A 642 -4.74 7.20 -19.98
N ASN A 643 -3.44 7.06 -19.75
CA ASN A 643 -2.38 7.71 -20.51
C ASN A 643 -1.75 6.79 -21.57
N ILE A 644 -2.33 5.61 -21.81
CA ILE A 644 -1.93 4.68 -22.86
C ILE A 644 -3.06 4.57 -23.87
N LEU A 645 -2.88 5.10 -25.06
CA LEU A 645 -3.82 4.99 -26.17
C LEU A 645 -3.56 3.69 -26.93
N VAL A 646 -4.61 2.94 -27.20
CA VAL A 646 -4.56 1.70 -27.99
C VAL A 646 -5.40 1.87 -29.24
N GLY A 647 -4.76 1.83 -30.40
CA GLY A 647 -5.35 1.93 -31.72
C GLY A 647 -5.53 0.58 -32.40
N GLU A 648 -5.74 0.62 -33.71
CA GLU A 648 -5.91 -0.56 -34.53
C GLU A 648 -4.68 -1.49 -34.45
N GLY A 649 -4.91 -2.80 -34.39
CA GLY A 649 -3.87 -3.81 -34.29
C GLY A 649 -3.12 -3.81 -32.94
N ASP A 650 -3.74 -3.32 -31.86
CA ASP A 650 -3.13 -3.17 -30.53
C ASP A 650 -1.85 -2.29 -30.55
N MET A 651 -1.79 -1.31 -31.46
CA MET A 651 -0.73 -0.30 -31.46
C MET A 651 -0.91 0.61 -30.22
N ALA A 652 0.07 0.63 -29.33
CA ALA A 652 0.06 1.49 -28.15
C ALA A 652 0.85 2.77 -28.35
N LYS A 653 0.29 3.90 -27.90
CA LYS A 653 1.00 5.18 -27.80
C LYS A 653 0.83 5.79 -26.39
N ILE A 654 1.92 6.31 -25.87
CA ILE A 654 1.96 7.01 -24.58
C ILE A 654 1.63 8.48 -24.82
N VAL A 655 0.72 9.02 -24.01
CA VAL A 655 0.33 10.44 -24.03
C VAL A 655 0.66 11.14 -22.71
N ASP A 656 0.60 12.47 -22.72
CA ASP A 656 0.68 13.33 -21.53
C ASP A 656 2.04 13.33 -20.80
N PHE A 657 3.14 13.20 -21.54
CA PHE A 657 4.49 13.45 -21.03
C PHE A 657 4.65 14.88 -20.50
N GLY A 658 5.27 15.01 -19.33
CA GLY A 658 5.73 16.31 -18.79
C GLY A 658 4.64 17.21 -18.21
N LEU A 659 3.34 16.85 -18.30
CA LEU A 659 2.26 17.66 -17.72
C LEU A 659 2.29 17.63 -16.18
N ALA A 660 2.74 16.54 -15.59
CA ALA A 660 2.90 16.40 -14.13
C ALA A 660 4.07 17.20 -13.55
N ALA A 661 5.12 17.42 -14.35
CA ALA A 661 6.34 18.08 -13.90
C ALA A 661 6.21 19.61 -13.79
N ALA A 662 5.33 20.21 -14.59
CA ALA A 662 5.03 21.64 -14.50
C ALA A 662 4.50 22.06 -13.13
N GLN A 663 3.94 21.12 -12.39
CA GLN A 663 3.37 21.32 -11.06
C GLN A 663 4.27 20.83 -9.90
N GLN A 664 5.37 20.15 -10.21
CA GLN A 664 6.30 19.64 -9.19
C GLN A 664 7.41 20.63 -8.84
N THR A 665 7.15 21.45 -7.85
CA THR A 665 8.19 22.05 -7.02
C THR A 665 8.15 21.43 -5.64
N VAL A 666 8.56 20.18 -5.42
CA VAL A 666 8.59 19.50 -4.10
C VAL A 666 7.37 18.60 -3.79
N GLY A 667 7.49 17.31 -3.96
CA GLY A 667 6.65 16.25 -3.40
C GLY A 667 5.26 16.04 -4.02
N PRO A 668 4.56 14.96 -3.65
CA PRO A 668 3.16 14.84 -3.96
C PRO A 668 2.45 15.99 -3.25
N ARG A 669 2.17 17.05 -3.98
CA ARG A 669 1.38 18.14 -3.46
C ARG A 669 -0.07 17.81 -3.75
N LEU A 670 -0.83 17.72 -2.67
CA LEU A 670 -2.08 18.46 -2.71
C LEU A 670 -1.65 19.85 -3.22
N THR A 671 -2.16 20.27 -4.37
CA THR A 671 -2.00 21.64 -4.82
C THR A 671 -2.32 22.56 -3.66
N ARG A 672 -1.89 23.84 -3.70
CA ARG A 672 -2.45 24.87 -2.79
C ARG A 672 -3.96 24.70 -2.62
N GLU A 673 -4.60 23.93 -3.43
CA GLU A 673 -6.01 23.69 -3.65
C GLU A 673 -6.50 22.31 -3.18
N GLY A 674 -5.67 21.49 -2.49
CA GLY A 674 -6.09 20.18 -1.96
C GLY A 674 -6.18 19.05 -3.01
N TYR A 675 -5.83 19.28 -4.29
CA TYR A 675 -5.68 18.20 -5.27
C TYR A 675 -4.37 17.45 -5.07
N LEU A 676 -4.48 16.16 -4.97
CA LEU A 676 -3.34 15.29 -5.17
C LEU A 676 -2.96 15.36 -6.65
N ILE A 677 -1.79 15.96 -6.96
CA ILE A 677 -1.28 15.96 -8.32
C ILE A 677 -0.79 14.55 -8.63
N GLY A 678 -1.40 13.94 -9.60
CA GLY A 678 -1.18 12.56 -10.01
C GLY A 678 -2.35 11.64 -9.65
N THR A 679 -2.27 10.45 -10.16
CA THR A 679 -3.24 9.40 -9.90
C THR A 679 -2.67 8.54 -8.78
N PRO A 680 -3.17 8.64 -7.53
CA PRO A 680 -2.56 7.98 -6.36
C PRO A 680 -2.38 6.48 -6.55
N GLU A 681 -3.24 5.85 -7.34
CA GLU A 681 -3.29 4.42 -7.58
C GLU A 681 -2.06 3.85 -8.30
N TYR A 682 -1.25 4.70 -8.96
CA TYR A 682 -0.07 4.26 -9.74
C TYR A 682 1.22 4.94 -9.30
N MET A 683 1.15 5.77 -8.26
CA MET A 683 2.27 6.61 -7.84
C MET A 683 3.38 5.79 -7.18
N ALA A 684 4.63 6.01 -7.60
CA ALA A 684 5.77 5.33 -7.03
C ALA A 684 6.09 5.80 -5.60
N PRO A 685 6.53 4.91 -4.69
CA PRO A 685 6.80 5.25 -3.28
C PRO A 685 7.77 6.42 -3.10
N GLU A 686 8.82 6.52 -3.91
CA GLU A 686 9.78 7.62 -3.85
C GLU A 686 9.18 8.97 -4.25
N LEU A 687 8.19 8.98 -5.14
CA LEU A 687 7.44 10.19 -5.49
C LEU A 687 6.49 10.61 -4.35
N ILE A 688 5.88 9.64 -3.67
CA ILE A 688 5.03 9.88 -2.49
C ILE A 688 5.86 10.45 -1.34
N GLN A 689 7.09 9.94 -1.14
CA GLN A 689 7.98 10.35 -0.05
C GLN A 689 8.78 11.61 -0.38
N ASN A 690 8.65 12.15 -1.60
CA ASN A 690 9.48 13.25 -2.09
C ASN A 690 10.99 12.96 -2.00
N GLU A 691 11.36 11.70 -2.18
CA GLU A 691 12.76 11.26 -2.24
C GLU A 691 13.36 11.52 -3.64
N PRO A 692 14.69 11.55 -3.78
CA PRO A 692 15.33 11.57 -5.09
C PRO A 692 14.85 10.39 -5.92
N PHE A 693 14.31 10.66 -7.10
CA PHE A 693 13.76 9.66 -8.00
C PHE A 693 14.43 9.67 -9.38
N ASP A 694 14.32 8.57 -10.09
CA ASP A 694 14.78 8.41 -11.45
C ASP A 694 13.73 7.73 -12.34
N HIS A 695 14.12 7.33 -13.55
CA HIS A 695 13.24 6.65 -14.52
C HIS A 695 12.61 5.34 -14.00
N ARG A 696 13.09 4.77 -12.89
CA ARG A 696 12.53 3.57 -12.27
C ARG A 696 11.19 3.84 -11.54
N SER A 697 10.82 5.10 -11.37
CA SER A 697 9.46 5.46 -10.92
C SER A 697 8.41 5.10 -11.98
N ASP A 698 8.72 5.31 -13.29
CA ASP A 698 7.84 4.87 -14.39
C ASP A 698 7.73 3.34 -14.43
N ILE A 699 8.83 2.62 -14.14
CA ILE A 699 8.84 1.15 -14.06
C ILE A 699 7.86 0.66 -12.98
N TYR A 700 7.85 1.30 -11.82
CA TYR A 700 6.90 0.97 -10.75
C TYR A 700 5.45 1.11 -11.23
N SER A 701 5.13 2.25 -11.86
CA SER A 701 3.79 2.51 -12.39
C SER A 701 3.38 1.50 -13.47
N ILE A 702 4.33 1.04 -14.31
CA ILE A 702 4.11 -0.08 -15.25
C ILE A 702 3.76 -1.35 -14.47
N GLY A 703 4.44 -1.64 -13.37
CA GLY A 703 4.16 -2.82 -12.54
C GLY A 703 2.74 -2.83 -12.01
N ILE A 704 2.26 -1.69 -11.47
CA ILE A 704 0.87 -1.51 -11.03
C ILE A 704 -0.11 -1.70 -12.20
N MET A 705 0.19 -1.10 -13.35
CA MET A 705 -0.62 -1.24 -14.56
C MET A 705 -0.67 -2.70 -15.05
N MET A 706 0.47 -3.42 -15.06
CA MET A 706 0.50 -4.85 -15.41
C MET A 706 -0.35 -5.69 -14.46
N TYR A 707 -0.28 -5.40 -13.17
CA TYR A 707 -1.09 -6.09 -12.17
C TYR A 707 -2.58 -5.92 -12.47
N GLU A 708 -3.03 -4.68 -12.72
CA GLU A 708 -4.42 -4.37 -13.06
C GLU A 708 -4.83 -5.00 -14.39
N MET A 709 -4.01 -4.92 -15.44
CA MET A 709 -4.29 -5.52 -16.74
C MET A 709 -4.52 -7.04 -16.67
N LEU A 710 -3.77 -7.73 -15.81
CA LEU A 710 -3.82 -9.18 -15.68
C LEU A 710 -4.91 -9.68 -14.72
N SER A 711 -5.13 -8.96 -13.61
CA SER A 711 -6.07 -9.36 -12.57
C SER A 711 -7.45 -8.70 -12.71
N GLY A 712 -7.56 -7.59 -13.44
CA GLY A 712 -8.75 -6.73 -13.46
C GLY A 712 -8.92 -5.91 -12.16
N GLN A 713 -7.94 -5.95 -11.26
CA GLN A 713 -8.00 -5.25 -9.98
C GLN A 713 -6.68 -4.52 -9.72
N ARG A 714 -6.76 -3.36 -9.08
CA ARG A 714 -5.56 -2.64 -8.63
C ARG A 714 -5.00 -3.29 -7.36
N PRO A 715 -3.66 -3.38 -7.22
CA PRO A 715 -3.03 -4.00 -6.05
C PRO A 715 -3.28 -3.22 -4.75
N TYR A 716 -3.57 -1.93 -4.88
CA TYR A 716 -3.84 -1.03 -3.77
C TYR A 716 -5.14 -0.28 -4.02
N THR A 717 -6.03 -0.33 -3.03
CA THR A 717 -7.37 0.26 -3.10
C THR A 717 -7.74 0.84 -1.74
N GLY A 718 -8.56 1.88 -1.72
CA GLY A 718 -8.99 2.51 -0.48
C GLY A 718 -10.09 3.54 -0.70
N ASP A 719 -10.79 3.86 0.37
CA ASP A 719 -11.90 4.82 0.36
C ASP A 719 -11.41 6.26 0.21
N THR A 720 -10.12 6.48 0.45
CA THR A 720 -9.47 7.79 0.30
C THR A 720 -8.16 7.66 -0.50
N PRO A 721 -7.77 8.68 -1.27
CA PRO A 721 -6.48 8.71 -1.96
C PRO A 721 -5.29 8.45 -1.03
N VAL A 722 -5.39 8.94 0.18
CA VAL A 722 -4.37 8.83 1.23
C VAL A 722 -4.14 7.38 1.63
N LYS A 723 -5.20 6.60 1.80
CA LYS A 723 -5.11 5.17 2.12
C LYS A 723 -4.41 4.38 1.02
N ILE A 724 -4.67 4.75 -0.24
CA ILE A 724 -4.00 4.15 -1.41
C ILE A 724 -2.50 4.46 -1.38
N LEU A 725 -2.13 5.74 -1.17
CA LEU A 725 -0.72 6.14 -1.07
C LEU A 725 0.02 5.41 0.05
N PHE A 726 -0.64 5.20 1.18
CA PHE A 726 -0.04 4.48 2.29
C PHE A 726 0.26 3.02 1.93
N GLN A 727 -0.66 2.34 1.25
CA GLN A 727 -0.44 0.96 0.78
C GLN A 727 0.75 0.86 -0.21
N HIS A 728 0.96 1.87 -1.07
CA HIS A 728 2.17 1.95 -1.89
C HIS A 728 3.45 2.05 -1.05
N LEU A 729 3.40 2.80 0.07
CA LEU A 729 4.53 2.94 0.98
C LEU A 729 4.80 1.67 1.80
N GLU A 730 3.76 0.93 2.16
CA GLU A 730 3.90 -0.37 2.82
C GLU A 730 4.43 -1.45 1.88
N GLY A 731 4.01 -1.43 0.62
CA GLY A 731 4.44 -2.39 -0.40
C GLY A 731 3.86 -3.80 -0.20
N ASN A 732 2.74 -3.92 0.50
CA ASN A 732 2.08 -5.19 0.85
C ASN A 732 0.97 -5.54 -0.15
N ALA A 733 1.31 -5.57 -1.45
CA ALA A 733 0.35 -6.04 -2.45
C ALA A 733 0.09 -7.54 -2.30
N GLU A 734 -1.17 -7.93 -2.42
CA GLU A 734 -1.54 -9.34 -2.52
C GLU A 734 -0.82 -9.98 -3.73
N PRO A 735 -0.29 -11.20 -3.59
CA PRO A 735 0.37 -11.88 -4.70
C PRO A 735 -0.57 -12.06 -5.89
N LEU A 736 -0.14 -11.64 -7.08
CA LEU A 736 -0.96 -11.72 -8.31
C LEU A 736 -1.49 -13.14 -8.59
N ALA A 737 -0.75 -14.17 -8.17
CA ALA A 737 -1.17 -15.57 -8.30
C ALA A 737 -2.44 -15.92 -7.51
N MET A 738 -2.82 -15.11 -6.51
CA MET A 738 -4.07 -15.30 -5.77
C MET A 738 -5.29 -14.96 -6.65
N PHE A 739 -5.16 -13.99 -7.54
CA PHE A 739 -6.26 -13.55 -8.43
C PHE A 739 -6.23 -14.28 -9.78
N VAL A 740 -5.05 -14.66 -10.24
CA VAL A 740 -4.86 -15.37 -11.52
C VAL A 740 -4.01 -16.62 -11.29
N PRO A 741 -4.59 -17.70 -10.71
CA PRO A 741 -3.83 -18.92 -10.37
C PRO A 741 -3.23 -19.64 -11.60
N THR A 742 -3.77 -19.39 -12.79
CA THR A 742 -3.29 -19.98 -14.05
C THR A 742 -2.09 -19.22 -14.65
N LEU A 743 -1.73 -18.08 -14.06
CA LEU A 743 -0.61 -17.28 -14.55
C LEU A 743 0.72 -18.01 -14.31
N ARG A 744 1.63 -17.89 -15.26
CA ARG A 744 2.99 -18.45 -15.11
C ARG A 744 3.67 -17.84 -13.86
N PRO A 745 4.29 -18.65 -12.99
CA PRO A 745 4.94 -18.13 -11.79
C PRO A 745 6.03 -17.09 -12.09
N SER A 746 6.75 -17.24 -13.21
CA SER A 746 7.78 -16.29 -13.67
C SER A 746 7.16 -14.93 -14.00
N LEU A 747 6.01 -14.88 -14.67
CA LEU A 747 5.32 -13.64 -14.98
C LEU A 747 4.76 -12.98 -13.72
N ALA A 748 4.14 -13.74 -12.83
CA ALA A 748 3.68 -13.22 -11.56
C ALA A 748 4.84 -12.60 -10.75
N ALA A 749 5.98 -13.29 -10.69
CA ALA A 749 7.19 -12.80 -10.03
C ALA A 749 7.76 -11.54 -10.71
N LEU A 750 7.71 -11.46 -12.05
CA LEU A 750 8.14 -10.28 -12.81
C LEU A 750 7.28 -9.07 -12.44
N VAL A 751 5.95 -9.20 -12.41
CA VAL A 751 5.05 -8.12 -12.03
C VAL A 751 5.35 -7.64 -10.61
N MET A 752 5.44 -8.55 -9.64
CA MET A 752 5.73 -8.22 -8.24
C MET A 752 7.11 -7.56 -8.08
N ARG A 753 8.13 -8.01 -8.83
CA ARG A 753 9.46 -7.38 -8.87
C ARG A 753 9.39 -5.97 -9.45
N THR A 754 8.61 -5.77 -10.50
CA THR A 754 8.49 -4.46 -11.18
C THR A 754 7.87 -3.42 -10.25
N MET A 755 6.89 -3.80 -9.43
CA MET A 755 6.27 -2.94 -8.43
C MET A 755 6.92 -3.02 -7.03
N ALA A 756 8.19 -3.45 -6.95
CA ALA A 756 8.91 -3.50 -5.69
C ALA A 756 9.05 -2.10 -5.06
N ARG A 757 8.79 -1.99 -3.74
CA ARG A 757 8.95 -0.74 -3.00
C ARG A 757 10.38 -0.18 -3.12
N GLN A 758 11.38 -1.05 -2.94
CA GLN A 758 12.78 -0.65 -3.06
C GLN A 758 13.16 -0.47 -4.52
N VAL A 759 13.58 0.73 -4.91
CA VAL A 759 13.98 1.08 -6.29
C VAL A 759 15.05 0.14 -6.84
N ALA A 760 16.02 -0.29 -6.01
CA ALA A 760 17.09 -1.20 -6.41
C ALA A 760 16.65 -2.64 -6.73
N ALA A 761 15.47 -3.05 -6.26
CA ALA A 761 14.93 -4.38 -6.53
C ALA A 761 14.19 -4.46 -7.88
N ARG A 762 13.79 -3.31 -8.43
CA ARG A 762 13.10 -3.22 -9.74
C ARG A 762 14.07 -3.54 -10.89
N PRO A 763 13.56 -3.81 -12.10
CA PRO A 763 14.39 -3.78 -13.31
C PRO A 763 15.19 -2.47 -13.40
N ARG A 764 16.42 -2.56 -13.90
CA ARG A 764 17.37 -1.44 -13.95
C ARG A 764 16.84 -0.27 -14.79
N ASP A 765 16.23 -0.59 -15.93
CA ASP A 765 15.67 0.35 -16.88
C ASP A 765 14.51 -0.29 -17.67
N THR A 766 13.80 0.50 -18.47
CA THR A 766 12.68 0.03 -19.28
C THR A 766 13.11 -0.92 -20.40
N ARG A 767 14.37 -0.93 -20.82
CA ARG A 767 14.90 -1.91 -21.78
C ARG A 767 15.06 -3.28 -21.14
N GLU A 768 15.58 -3.35 -19.91
CA GLU A 768 15.63 -4.60 -19.16
C GLU A 768 14.22 -5.14 -18.93
N LEU A 769 13.27 -4.29 -18.51
CA LEU A 769 11.88 -4.71 -18.34
C LEU A 769 11.30 -5.22 -19.66
N GLY A 770 11.49 -4.52 -20.76
CA GLY A 770 11.05 -4.94 -22.10
C GLY A 770 11.65 -6.29 -22.52
N ALA A 771 12.95 -6.50 -22.24
CA ALA A 771 13.61 -7.79 -22.53
C ALA A 771 13.01 -8.95 -21.70
N LEU A 772 12.68 -8.69 -20.42
CA LEU A 772 12.03 -9.67 -19.55
C LEU A 772 10.60 -9.98 -20.01
N VAL A 773 9.84 -8.96 -20.42
CA VAL A 773 8.50 -9.11 -21.01
C VAL A 773 8.55 -9.94 -22.30
N HIS A 774 9.52 -9.67 -23.19
CA HIS A 774 9.73 -10.47 -24.39
C HIS A 774 10.14 -11.90 -24.09
N ALA A 775 10.90 -12.13 -23.01
CA ALA A 775 11.24 -13.49 -22.57
C ALA A 775 9.99 -14.28 -22.14
N GLU A 776 9.07 -13.63 -21.42
CA GLU A 776 7.79 -14.25 -21.04
C GLU A 776 6.90 -14.53 -22.26
N LEU A 777 6.82 -13.61 -23.24
CA LEU A 777 6.09 -13.83 -24.48
C LEU A 777 6.63 -15.05 -25.26
N ARG A 778 7.96 -15.15 -25.42
CA ARG A 778 8.58 -16.32 -26.05
C ARG A 778 8.30 -17.62 -25.29
N ALA A 779 8.31 -17.56 -23.96
CA ALA A 779 8.02 -18.72 -23.12
C ALA A 779 6.54 -19.16 -23.21
N MET A 780 5.65 -18.27 -23.68
CA MET A 780 4.24 -18.58 -24.02
C MET A 780 4.07 -19.04 -25.48
N GLY A 781 5.14 -19.15 -26.24
CA GLY A 781 5.08 -19.55 -27.67
C GLY A 781 4.66 -18.43 -28.62
N VAL A 782 4.69 -17.17 -28.13
CA VAL A 782 4.34 -16.01 -28.97
C VAL A 782 5.57 -15.58 -29.78
N ASN A 783 5.42 -15.52 -31.09
CA ASN A 783 6.48 -15.01 -31.96
C ASN A 783 6.60 -13.50 -31.77
N VAL A 784 7.81 -13.04 -31.43
CA VAL A 784 8.13 -11.63 -31.09
C VAL A 784 9.00 -11.01 -32.22
N GLU A 785 9.26 -11.72 -33.31
CA GLU A 785 10.02 -11.22 -34.44
C GLU A 785 9.08 -10.35 -35.31
N GLY A 786 9.12 -9.04 -35.09
CA GLY A 786 8.36 -8.08 -35.88
C GLY A 786 7.63 -6.95 -35.12
N ASP A 787 7.64 -6.96 -33.83
CA ASP A 787 7.00 -5.90 -33.00
C ASP A 787 7.96 -4.77 -32.63
#